data_e1742a0c527935c928f0b348323f5105
#
_entry.id   e1742a0c527935c928f0b348323f5105
#
_cell.length_a   1.000
_cell.length_b   1.000
_cell.length_c   1.000
_cell.angle_alpha   90.00
_cell.angle_beta   90.00
_cell.angle_gamma   90.00
#
_symmetry.space_group_name_H-M   'P 1'
#
loop_
_entity.id
_entity.type
_entity.pdbx_description
1 polymer ?
#
loop_
_entity_poly.entity_id
_entity_poly.type
_entity_poly.pdbx_seq_one_letter_code
_entity_poly.pdbx_strand_id
1 'polypeptide(L)'
;MVHELTRILKEVRFPESAPAAYPVFFRTYSRKYNNKRESWAEVCDRTLTGLKKLGKLTSEQADLIDKMQKQLKSLTSGRWLWVGGTEWVDRPENFSGSYNCTSTNVIDWRAFGLMMDLAMQGSGTGGVLEPQYICQLPVIRNQLQVNVVGAIGATPVEHRRHNTEVEFDYANNAVKFHVGDSRQGWVKSYQSLLELSSDEKFDASNPVQITVDISDVRPSGEALKGFGGMANPVKLPTLYDRCANILNKAIGRQLTSVECCILIDEAAVCIVAGNIRRCLPEDALVHTSKGLVAIKDVQIGDLVQTPLGFRKVLNKFDQGMQEVQEIETNATLPRATINHRVAVLADAKGSIRWKYVAALEEGDRLMHSIQILSGTVTHLPADDTEQRPSHSRTAKSITIPALTPEVAWLIGFTHGDGYVALGRNKHAKPYGRVEWAMNATQPELCQKLQSKLDQALAMFGLTATHGIVNGENTAKTVCSSIRLAEYFYKHIKQPNTVLEVPSFILQGSTDIRSAYLAGLMDSDGAVDNRPPHLVTSVYHQFVRQVSAVLSSLGIAGRIVITRPKEQNWQAKYNLTIPALKERYNALIAQHSVKGEIRQGLKMYGFTIAGEMMREAYTYSEMRDMGFQGSRSGNSNYERYIAESDVSMDIPVSVKGLGSQDYVQTYDIEVEEAHCFYCDGYLTHNSAGMRQFSSEDTLGSVAKDNLWQQDEAGNWRIDPERDALRMANHTRVFHRKPTEQECVDAVRKQYYSGEGAIQWAGEAIARSNADLLNTADKKQKFVELYSQSRDLAKEYLRQLLLEHHTNS
;
A
#
# COMPACT_ATOMS: atom_id res chain seq x y z
N MET A 1 21.16 -22.40 -39.12
CA MET A 1 20.67 -23.39 -38.15
C MET A 1 21.75 -23.83 -37.14
N VAL A 2 22.93 -24.26 -37.53
CA VAL A 2 24.01 -24.68 -36.60
C VAL A 2 24.57 -23.49 -35.77
N HIS A 3 24.63 -22.28 -36.33
CA HIS A 3 25.10 -21.08 -35.63
C HIS A 3 24.07 -20.57 -34.58
N GLU A 4 22.76 -20.76 -34.79
CA GLU A 4 21.73 -20.41 -33.81
C GLU A 4 21.69 -21.40 -32.65
N LEU A 5 21.85 -22.68 -32.92
CA LEU A 5 21.93 -23.71 -31.87
C LEU A 5 23.17 -23.54 -30.96
N THR A 6 24.32 -23.11 -31.54
CA THR A 6 25.52 -22.83 -30.74
C THR A 6 25.37 -21.58 -29.87
N ARG A 7 24.52 -20.61 -30.27
CA ARG A 7 24.23 -19.41 -29.51
C ARG A 7 23.27 -19.73 -28.34
N ILE A 8 22.28 -20.60 -28.54
CA ILE A 8 21.34 -21.07 -27.50
C ILE A 8 22.06 -21.88 -26.43
N LEU A 9 23.07 -22.65 -26.75
CA LEU A 9 23.86 -23.43 -25.79
C LEU A 9 24.85 -22.60 -24.96
N LYS A 10 25.14 -21.35 -25.32
CA LYS A 10 25.99 -20.43 -24.56
C LYS A 10 25.25 -19.50 -23.59
N GLU A 11 23.92 -19.38 -23.69
CA GLU A 11 23.14 -18.60 -22.72
C GLU A 11 23.01 -19.40 -21.43
N VAL A 12 23.69 -18.95 -20.38
CA VAL A 12 23.42 -19.42 -19.00
C VAL A 12 22.00 -19.03 -18.67
N ARG A 13 21.10 -20.00 -18.71
CA ARG A 13 19.70 -19.79 -18.32
C ARG A 13 19.63 -19.44 -16.84
N PHE A 14 18.59 -18.69 -16.47
CA PHE A 14 18.31 -18.46 -15.06
C PHE A 14 18.07 -19.81 -14.38
N PRO A 15 18.66 -20.05 -13.17
CA PRO A 15 18.59 -21.37 -12.54
C PRO A 15 17.16 -21.85 -12.27
N GLU A 16 16.84 -23.04 -12.71
CA GLU A 16 15.51 -23.66 -12.52
C GLU A 16 15.20 -23.98 -11.05
N SER A 17 16.22 -23.96 -10.19
CA SER A 17 16.08 -24.13 -8.75
C SER A 17 15.34 -22.98 -8.04
N ALA A 18 15.14 -21.84 -8.73
CA ALA A 18 14.47 -20.67 -8.17
C ALA A 18 13.48 -20.05 -9.18
N PRO A 19 12.47 -20.77 -9.64
CA PRO A 19 11.57 -20.31 -10.71
C PRO A 19 10.82 -19.04 -10.34
N ALA A 20 10.46 -18.86 -9.06
CA ALA A 20 9.81 -17.64 -8.57
C ALA A 20 10.71 -16.40 -8.56
N ALA A 21 12.05 -16.58 -8.57
CA ALA A 21 12.99 -15.47 -8.61
C ALA A 21 13.19 -14.92 -10.02
N TYR A 22 12.89 -15.70 -11.06
CA TYR A 22 13.10 -15.30 -12.45
C TYR A 22 12.27 -14.07 -12.88
N PRO A 23 10.98 -13.99 -12.60
CA PRO A 23 10.19 -12.78 -12.91
C PRO A 23 10.70 -11.55 -12.16
N VAL A 24 11.10 -11.71 -10.89
CA VAL A 24 11.68 -10.62 -10.08
C VAL A 24 13.00 -10.13 -10.68
N PHE A 25 13.88 -11.06 -11.04
CA PHE A 25 15.12 -10.73 -11.74
C PHE A 25 14.84 -9.97 -13.02
N PHE A 26 14.02 -10.55 -13.90
CA PHE A 26 13.76 -10.00 -15.22
C PHE A 26 13.14 -8.62 -15.18
N ARG A 27 12.21 -8.38 -14.24
CA ARG A 27 11.57 -7.09 -14.07
C ARG A 27 12.48 -6.06 -13.41
N THR A 28 13.18 -6.44 -12.35
CA THR A 28 13.85 -5.50 -11.44
C THR A 28 15.33 -5.30 -11.76
N TYR A 29 16.06 -6.35 -12.05
CA TYR A 29 17.52 -6.31 -12.15
C TYR A 29 18.06 -6.39 -13.58
N SER A 30 17.28 -6.94 -14.51
CA SER A 30 17.61 -6.99 -15.93
C SER A 30 17.38 -5.63 -16.58
N ARG A 31 18.43 -4.94 -16.98
CA ARG A 31 18.37 -3.61 -17.59
C ARG A 31 17.98 -3.72 -19.07
N LYS A 32 17.41 -2.64 -19.62
CA LYS A 32 17.13 -2.54 -21.06
C LYS A 32 18.24 -1.78 -21.76
N TYR A 33 18.80 -2.40 -22.79
CA TYR A 33 19.71 -1.77 -23.75
C TYR A 33 19.15 -2.01 -25.16
N ASN A 34 18.95 -0.96 -25.93
CA ASN A 34 18.46 -1.04 -27.32
C ASN A 34 17.23 -1.96 -27.46
N ASN A 35 16.24 -1.77 -26.61
CA ASN A 35 15.01 -2.57 -26.54
C ASN A 35 15.16 -4.05 -26.16
N LYS A 36 16.36 -4.52 -25.83
CA LYS A 36 16.62 -5.87 -25.32
C LYS A 36 16.95 -5.80 -23.80
N ARG A 37 16.43 -6.73 -23.03
CA ARG A 37 16.79 -6.87 -21.62
C ARG A 37 18.00 -7.78 -21.45
N GLU A 38 18.82 -7.49 -20.41
CA GLU A 38 19.94 -8.34 -20.02
C GLU A 38 19.46 -9.73 -19.62
N SER A 39 20.18 -10.76 -20.05
CA SER A 39 20.09 -12.12 -19.52
C SER A 39 20.71 -12.19 -18.11
N TRP A 40 20.47 -13.30 -17.39
CA TRP A 40 21.08 -13.53 -16.08
C TRP A 40 22.61 -13.58 -16.17
N ALA A 41 23.14 -14.22 -17.18
CA ALA A 41 24.58 -14.24 -17.43
C ALA A 41 25.17 -12.84 -17.59
N GLU A 42 24.53 -11.99 -18.41
CA GLU A 42 24.98 -10.61 -18.63
C GLU A 42 24.96 -9.78 -17.36
N VAL A 43 23.94 -9.96 -16.49
CA VAL A 43 23.90 -9.29 -15.19
C VAL A 43 25.01 -9.78 -14.26
N CYS A 44 25.26 -11.11 -14.20
CA CYS A 44 26.36 -11.66 -13.39
C CYS A 44 27.72 -11.13 -13.87
N ASP A 45 27.96 -11.14 -15.18
CA ASP A 45 29.21 -10.67 -15.77
C ASP A 45 29.44 -9.17 -15.55
N ARG A 46 28.37 -8.35 -15.69
CA ARG A 46 28.41 -6.91 -15.42
C ARG A 46 28.71 -6.60 -13.96
N THR A 47 27.97 -7.24 -13.03
CA THR A 47 28.15 -7.00 -11.60
C THR A 47 29.51 -7.48 -11.09
N LEU A 48 30.01 -8.60 -11.61
CA LEU A 48 31.35 -9.09 -11.32
C LEU A 48 32.45 -8.14 -11.85
N THR A 49 32.26 -7.59 -13.06
CA THR A 49 33.18 -6.59 -13.61
C THR A 49 33.26 -5.36 -12.68
N GLY A 50 32.15 -4.90 -12.18
CA GLY A 50 32.11 -3.83 -11.18
C GLY A 50 32.82 -4.19 -9.87
N LEU A 51 32.62 -5.42 -9.35
CA LEU A 51 33.29 -5.88 -8.14
C LEU A 51 34.82 -5.98 -8.33
N LYS A 52 35.29 -6.45 -9.48
CA LYS A 52 36.72 -6.48 -9.80
C LYS A 52 37.36 -5.10 -9.75
N LYS A 53 36.63 -4.06 -10.22
CA LYS A 53 37.10 -2.67 -10.13
C LYS A 53 37.23 -2.17 -8.71
N LEU A 54 36.28 -2.55 -7.83
CA LEU A 54 36.21 -2.07 -6.44
C LEU A 54 37.12 -2.85 -5.49
N GLY A 55 37.08 -4.16 -5.57
CA GLY A 55 37.56 -5.07 -4.52
C GLY A 55 38.96 -5.61 -4.69
N LYS A 56 39.68 -5.26 -5.76
CA LYS A 56 41.01 -5.84 -6.05
C LYS A 56 41.01 -7.37 -5.94
N LEU A 57 40.02 -8.03 -6.49
CA LEU A 57 39.81 -9.47 -6.39
C LEU A 57 40.92 -10.25 -7.12
N THR A 58 41.38 -11.34 -6.54
CA THR A 58 42.18 -12.32 -7.27
C THR A 58 41.36 -13.06 -8.33
N SER A 59 42.00 -13.69 -9.31
CA SER A 59 41.28 -14.48 -10.31
C SER A 59 40.41 -15.57 -9.69
N GLU A 60 40.94 -16.28 -8.69
CA GLU A 60 40.23 -17.35 -7.99
C GLU A 60 38.99 -16.84 -7.23
N GLN A 61 39.10 -15.68 -6.56
CA GLN A 61 37.97 -15.04 -5.89
C GLN A 61 36.90 -14.61 -6.90
N ALA A 62 37.31 -14.05 -8.03
CA ALA A 62 36.41 -13.65 -9.07
C ALA A 62 35.65 -14.84 -9.69
N ASP A 63 36.34 -15.94 -9.95
CA ASP A 63 35.74 -17.16 -10.48
C ASP A 63 34.78 -17.81 -9.50
N LEU A 64 35.14 -17.76 -8.19
CA LEU A 64 34.24 -18.24 -7.12
C LEU A 64 32.96 -17.40 -7.06
N ILE A 65 33.08 -16.07 -7.08
CA ILE A 65 31.91 -15.15 -7.05
C ILE A 65 31.04 -15.38 -8.27
N ASP A 66 31.63 -15.48 -9.47
CA ASP A 66 30.92 -15.75 -10.72
C ASP A 66 30.06 -17.03 -10.63
N LYS A 67 30.71 -18.12 -10.19
CA LYS A 67 30.06 -19.42 -10.01
C LYS A 67 28.91 -19.34 -9.00
N MET A 68 29.14 -18.65 -7.89
CA MET A 68 28.14 -18.53 -6.81
C MET A 68 26.94 -17.69 -7.26
N GLN A 69 27.18 -16.56 -7.95
CA GLN A 69 26.09 -15.73 -8.49
C GLN A 69 25.28 -16.48 -9.56
N LYS A 70 25.94 -17.07 -10.53
CA LYS A 70 25.26 -17.80 -11.62
C LYS A 70 24.40 -18.94 -11.11
N GLN A 71 24.75 -19.53 -9.97
CA GLN A 71 24.00 -20.61 -9.31
C GLN A 71 23.01 -20.12 -8.23
N LEU A 72 22.83 -18.82 -8.04
CA LEU A 72 22.00 -18.20 -6.99
C LEU A 72 22.39 -18.63 -5.54
N LYS A 73 23.61 -19.10 -5.34
CA LYS A 73 24.12 -19.51 -4.02
C LYS A 73 24.54 -18.33 -3.15
N SER A 74 25.08 -17.29 -3.78
CA SER A 74 25.42 -16.03 -3.15
C SER A 74 25.23 -14.91 -4.15
N LEU A 75 24.53 -13.87 -3.75
CA LEU A 75 24.24 -12.71 -4.59
C LEU A 75 24.80 -11.45 -3.93
N THR A 76 25.18 -10.52 -4.77
CA THR A 76 25.41 -9.14 -4.33
C THR A 76 24.08 -8.50 -3.87
N SER A 77 24.15 -7.33 -3.22
CA SER A 77 22.95 -6.59 -2.86
C SER A 77 22.08 -6.31 -4.10
N GLY A 78 20.77 -6.18 -3.93
CA GLY A 78 19.85 -5.85 -5.02
C GLY A 78 20.24 -4.55 -5.72
N ARG A 79 20.79 -3.57 -5.01
CA ARG A 79 21.33 -2.34 -5.59
C ARG A 79 22.49 -2.63 -6.53
N TRP A 80 23.42 -3.45 -6.10
CA TRP A 80 24.56 -3.83 -6.95
C TRP A 80 24.12 -4.66 -8.16
N LEU A 81 23.18 -5.57 -8.00
CA LEU A 81 22.56 -6.28 -9.14
C LEU A 81 21.97 -5.33 -10.18
N TRP A 82 21.43 -4.19 -9.72
CA TRP A 82 20.89 -3.18 -10.63
C TRP A 82 21.95 -2.29 -11.27
N VAL A 83 22.83 -1.66 -10.47
CA VAL A 83 23.75 -0.61 -10.94
C VAL A 83 25.21 -1.05 -11.05
N GLY A 84 25.62 -2.13 -10.39
CA GLY A 84 26.99 -2.59 -10.38
C GLY A 84 27.54 -2.83 -11.78
N GLY A 85 28.73 -2.30 -12.08
CA GLY A 85 29.39 -2.41 -13.36
C GLY A 85 28.78 -1.60 -14.50
N THR A 86 27.92 -0.62 -14.20
CA THR A 86 27.39 0.33 -15.19
C THR A 86 28.21 1.60 -15.19
N GLU A 87 28.26 2.29 -16.36
CA GLU A 87 28.87 3.62 -16.47
C GLU A 87 28.24 4.64 -15.52
N TRP A 88 26.98 4.44 -15.15
CA TRP A 88 26.28 5.33 -14.23
C TRP A 88 26.90 5.29 -12.82
N VAL A 89 27.15 4.08 -12.28
CA VAL A 89 27.72 3.92 -10.94
C VAL A 89 29.21 4.21 -10.89
N ASP A 90 29.90 4.12 -12.03
CA ASP A 90 31.32 4.43 -12.15
C ASP A 90 31.61 5.95 -12.01
N ARG A 91 30.56 6.79 -12.14
CA ARG A 91 30.69 8.22 -11.90
C ARG A 91 30.67 8.49 -10.39
N PRO A 92 31.65 9.23 -9.82
CA PRO A 92 31.79 9.47 -8.40
C PRO A 92 30.50 10.02 -7.76
N GLU A 93 29.81 10.92 -8.43
CA GLU A 93 28.56 11.55 -7.98
C GLU A 93 27.37 10.59 -7.86
N ASN A 94 27.45 9.41 -8.48
CA ASN A 94 26.39 8.40 -8.49
C ASN A 94 26.72 7.17 -7.64
N PHE A 95 27.98 7.01 -7.20
CA PHE A 95 28.42 5.80 -6.51
C PHE A 95 27.62 5.52 -5.23
N SER A 96 27.21 6.56 -4.52
CA SER A 96 26.38 6.45 -3.30
C SER A 96 25.02 5.77 -3.55
N GLY A 97 24.51 5.80 -4.79
CA GLY A 97 23.30 5.08 -5.17
C GLY A 97 23.43 3.56 -5.13
N SER A 98 24.65 3.03 -4.98
CA SER A 98 24.88 1.59 -4.74
C SER A 98 24.49 1.12 -3.33
N TYR A 99 24.27 2.04 -2.39
CA TYR A 99 23.87 1.74 -1.02
C TYR A 99 22.36 1.83 -0.82
N ASN A 100 21.79 0.85 -0.12
CA ASN A 100 20.35 0.84 0.20
C ASN A 100 19.99 1.85 1.27
N CYS A 101 20.85 2.01 2.28
CA CYS A 101 20.64 2.89 3.41
C CYS A 101 21.92 3.69 3.67
N THR A 102 21.73 4.93 4.10
CA THR A 102 22.81 5.86 4.45
C THR A 102 22.50 6.53 5.77
N SER A 103 23.54 7.00 6.46
CA SER A 103 23.41 7.81 7.68
C SER A 103 24.33 9.00 7.57
N THR A 104 23.81 10.20 7.87
CA THR A 104 24.51 11.47 7.73
C THR A 104 24.43 12.23 9.05
N ASN A 105 25.59 12.66 9.58
CA ASN A 105 25.63 13.59 10.69
C ASN A 105 25.34 14.99 10.17
N VAL A 106 24.37 15.68 10.78
CA VAL A 106 23.94 17.02 10.36
C VAL A 106 24.80 18.08 11.04
N ILE A 107 25.88 18.45 10.35
CA ILE A 107 26.90 19.37 10.86
C ILE A 107 27.04 20.66 10.08
N ASP A 108 26.55 20.70 8.84
CA ASP A 108 26.59 21.87 7.95
C ASP A 108 25.44 21.79 6.92
N TRP A 109 25.27 22.86 6.11
CA TRP A 109 24.23 22.91 5.10
C TRP A 109 24.39 21.84 3.98
N ARG A 110 25.62 21.38 3.74
CA ARG A 110 25.90 20.32 2.77
C ARG A 110 25.30 18.99 3.20
N ALA A 111 25.19 18.74 4.52
CA ALA A 111 24.54 17.54 5.04
C ALA A 111 23.07 17.45 4.60
N PHE A 112 22.35 18.56 4.60
CA PHE A 112 20.97 18.63 4.13
C PHE A 112 20.86 18.36 2.63
N GLY A 113 21.72 19.02 1.82
CA GLY A 113 21.80 18.78 0.38
C GLY A 113 22.16 17.32 0.06
N LEU A 114 23.12 16.74 0.78
CA LEU A 114 23.52 15.35 0.65
C LEU A 114 22.35 14.38 0.94
N MET A 115 21.58 14.63 2.00
CA MET A 115 20.44 13.80 2.34
C MET A 115 19.35 13.86 1.27
N MET A 116 19.08 15.04 0.70
CA MET A 116 18.19 15.19 -0.45
C MET A 116 18.72 14.41 -1.67
N ASP A 117 20.01 14.53 -1.97
CA ASP A 117 20.65 13.82 -3.09
C ASP A 117 20.55 12.31 -2.95
N LEU A 118 20.88 11.77 -1.78
CA LEU A 118 20.81 10.34 -1.47
C LEU A 118 19.37 9.82 -1.53
N ALA A 119 18.40 10.60 -1.03
CA ALA A 119 16.99 10.25 -1.12
C ALA A 119 16.52 10.20 -2.58
N MET A 120 16.94 11.16 -3.42
CA MET A 120 16.64 11.16 -4.87
C MET A 120 17.30 9.99 -5.60
N GLN A 121 18.38 9.43 -5.08
CA GLN A 121 18.99 8.19 -5.56
C GLN A 121 18.28 6.94 -5.03
N GLY A 122 17.19 7.13 -4.25
CA GLY A 122 16.38 6.06 -3.70
C GLY A 122 16.99 5.38 -2.46
N SER A 123 18.00 5.96 -1.84
CA SER A 123 18.55 5.48 -0.57
C SER A 123 17.61 5.80 0.58
N GLY A 124 17.49 4.89 1.54
CA GLY A 124 16.86 5.17 2.84
C GLY A 124 17.78 6.08 3.64
N THR A 125 17.47 7.37 3.73
CA THR A 125 18.33 8.35 4.39
C THR A 125 18.11 8.38 5.90
N GLY A 126 19.16 8.12 6.67
CA GLY A 126 19.20 8.34 8.11
C GLY A 126 19.84 9.70 8.43
N GLY A 127 19.17 10.52 9.24
CA GLY A 127 19.74 11.78 9.76
C GLY A 127 20.07 11.65 11.24
N VAL A 128 21.30 11.95 11.62
CA VAL A 128 21.74 12.02 13.02
C VAL A 128 21.65 13.47 13.48
N LEU A 129 20.66 13.74 14.34
CA LEU A 129 20.28 15.08 14.79
C LEU A 129 20.64 15.32 16.27
N GLU A 130 21.71 14.66 16.72
CA GLU A 130 22.15 14.81 18.10
C GLU A 130 22.79 16.19 18.33
N PRO A 131 22.66 16.77 19.53
CA PRO A 131 23.16 18.10 19.85
C PRO A 131 24.64 18.33 19.49
N GLN A 132 25.49 17.32 19.67
CA GLN A 132 26.93 17.39 19.34
C GLN A 132 27.22 17.62 17.84
N TYR A 133 26.29 17.35 16.96
CA TYR A 133 26.39 17.58 15.52
C TYR A 133 25.71 18.89 15.12
N ILE A 134 24.46 19.09 15.52
CA ILE A 134 23.69 20.26 15.10
C ILE A 134 24.20 21.55 15.69
N CYS A 135 24.90 21.52 16.85
CA CYS A 135 25.56 22.72 17.39
C CYS A 135 26.70 23.26 16.53
N GLN A 136 27.12 22.57 15.48
CA GLN A 136 28.10 23.02 14.50
C GLN A 136 27.44 23.80 13.35
N LEU A 137 26.11 23.79 13.23
CA LEU A 137 25.40 24.61 12.25
C LEU A 137 25.58 26.10 12.56
N PRO A 138 25.61 26.96 11.54
CA PRO A 138 25.71 28.42 11.78
C PRO A 138 24.43 28.94 12.42
N VAL A 139 24.56 30.10 13.08
CA VAL A 139 23.42 30.87 13.56
C VAL A 139 22.66 31.45 12.38
N ILE A 140 21.35 31.37 12.40
CA ILE A 140 20.48 31.96 11.40
C ILE A 140 20.45 33.46 11.61
N ARG A 141 20.81 34.23 10.59
CA ARG A 141 20.92 35.69 10.69
C ARG A 141 20.01 36.45 9.72
N ASN A 142 19.79 35.91 8.53
CA ASN A 142 19.08 36.60 7.48
C ASN A 142 17.61 36.18 7.44
N GLN A 143 16.72 37.17 7.38
CA GLN A 143 15.33 36.91 7.07
C GLN A 143 15.18 36.63 5.56
N LEU A 144 14.52 35.56 5.18
CA LEU A 144 14.32 35.14 3.79
C LEU A 144 12.90 35.43 3.35
N GLN A 145 12.74 36.17 2.25
CA GLN A 145 11.46 36.39 1.61
C GLN A 145 11.46 35.76 0.23
N VAL A 146 10.75 34.64 0.10
CA VAL A 146 10.71 33.83 -1.12
C VAL A 146 9.55 34.26 -2.01
N ASN A 147 9.82 34.37 -3.30
CA ASN A 147 8.80 34.54 -4.35
C ASN A 147 9.07 33.51 -5.45
N VAL A 148 8.20 32.53 -5.60
CA VAL A 148 8.30 31.51 -6.65
C VAL A 148 7.62 32.00 -7.91
N VAL A 149 8.33 31.99 -9.04
CA VAL A 149 7.86 32.44 -10.33
C VAL A 149 7.98 31.36 -11.41
N GLY A 150 7.27 31.53 -12.51
CA GLY A 150 7.23 30.57 -13.59
C GLY A 150 6.24 29.42 -13.34
N ALA A 151 5.98 28.65 -14.38
CA ALA A 151 5.10 27.48 -14.33
C ALA A 151 5.91 26.21 -14.61
N ILE A 152 5.67 25.18 -13.82
CA ILE A 152 6.30 23.85 -14.01
C ILE A 152 5.99 23.35 -15.42
N GLY A 153 7.05 22.94 -16.16
CA GLY A 153 6.93 22.45 -17.53
C GLY A 153 6.75 23.53 -18.60
N ALA A 154 6.91 24.82 -18.25
CA ALA A 154 6.81 25.91 -19.21
C ALA A 154 7.90 25.86 -20.28
N THR A 155 9.13 25.47 -19.91
CA THR A 155 10.25 25.33 -20.83
C THR A 155 10.24 23.99 -21.54
N PRO A 156 10.33 23.92 -22.87
CA PRO A 156 10.49 22.68 -23.63
C PRO A 156 11.74 21.89 -23.16
N VAL A 157 11.69 20.56 -23.24
CA VAL A 157 12.71 19.65 -22.69
C VAL A 157 14.11 19.98 -23.21
N GLU A 158 14.23 20.34 -24.50
CA GLU A 158 15.50 20.67 -25.18
C GLU A 158 16.12 21.99 -24.72
N HIS A 159 15.34 22.87 -24.08
CA HIS A 159 15.79 24.21 -23.62
C HIS A 159 15.91 24.32 -22.10
N ARG A 160 15.58 23.27 -21.36
CA ARG A 160 15.68 23.25 -19.89
C ARG A 160 17.13 23.26 -19.43
N ARG A 161 17.45 24.14 -18.47
CA ARG A 161 18.73 24.11 -17.77
C ARG A 161 18.85 22.80 -16.98
N HIS A 162 20.03 22.21 -17.03
CA HIS A 162 20.33 21.00 -16.25
C HIS A 162 20.70 21.36 -14.81
N ASN A 163 21.52 22.40 -14.62
CA ASN A 163 21.99 22.83 -13.33
C ASN A 163 21.22 24.09 -12.85
N THR A 164 21.09 24.22 -11.54
CA THR A 164 20.58 25.45 -10.95
C THR A 164 21.64 26.54 -11.02
N GLU A 165 21.27 27.71 -11.54
CA GLU A 165 22.05 28.93 -11.53
C GLU A 165 21.55 29.84 -10.43
N VAL A 166 22.47 30.44 -9.68
CA VAL A 166 22.17 31.35 -8.58
C VAL A 166 22.86 32.69 -8.87
N GLU A 167 22.06 33.74 -9.01
CA GLU A 167 22.53 35.12 -9.24
C GLU A 167 22.40 35.90 -7.94
N PHE A 168 23.52 36.43 -7.44
CA PHE A 168 23.57 37.20 -6.20
C PHE A 168 23.63 38.68 -6.54
N ASP A 169 22.73 39.45 -5.95
CA ASP A 169 22.73 40.91 -5.97
C ASP A 169 22.81 41.41 -4.54
N TYR A 170 24.02 41.45 -4.01
CA TYR A 170 24.28 41.91 -2.66
C TYR A 170 23.93 43.38 -2.43
N ALA A 171 24.01 44.23 -3.49
CA ALA A 171 23.71 45.65 -3.40
C ALA A 171 22.22 45.91 -3.14
N ASN A 172 21.35 45.05 -3.70
CA ASN A 172 19.90 45.15 -3.53
C ASN A 172 19.35 44.12 -2.53
N ASN A 173 20.21 43.41 -1.80
CA ASN A 173 19.84 42.35 -0.86
C ASN A 173 18.95 41.30 -1.50
N ALA A 174 19.26 40.89 -2.74
CA ALA A 174 18.41 40.03 -3.56
C ALA A 174 19.20 38.87 -4.16
N VAL A 175 18.47 37.76 -4.40
CA VAL A 175 19.00 36.55 -5.05
C VAL A 175 17.97 35.99 -6.03
N LYS A 176 18.44 35.52 -7.18
CA LYS A 176 17.59 34.83 -8.13
C LYS A 176 18.09 33.41 -8.38
N PHE A 177 17.19 32.42 -8.24
CA PHE A 177 17.41 31.04 -8.58
C PHE A 177 16.74 30.72 -9.90
N HIS A 178 17.49 30.16 -10.84
CA HIS A 178 16.96 29.43 -11.99
C HIS A 178 17.10 27.95 -11.72
N VAL A 179 16.01 27.28 -11.34
CA VAL A 179 16.05 25.90 -10.89
C VAL A 179 16.24 24.96 -12.07
N GLY A 180 17.35 24.22 -12.09
CA GLY A 180 17.66 23.28 -13.15
C GLY A 180 16.87 21.97 -13.05
N ASP A 181 16.55 21.38 -14.22
CA ASP A 181 15.77 20.14 -14.32
C ASP A 181 16.67 18.91 -14.19
N SER A 182 17.32 18.79 -13.02
CA SER A 182 18.13 17.63 -12.66
C SER A 182 18.13 17.39 -11.16
N ARG A 183 18.58 16.20 -10.75
CA ARG A 183 18.80 15.87 -9.35
C ARG A 183 19.73 16.91 -8.68
N GLN A 184 20.88 17.15 -9.30
CA GLN A 184 21.86 18.11 -8.82
C GLN A 184 21.30 19.54 -8.79
N GLY A 185 20.50 19.89 -9.81
CA GLY A 185 19.84 21.19 -9.86
C GLY A 185 18.91 21.42 -8.64
N TRP A 186 18.06 20.47 -8.35
CA TRP A 186 17.15 20.56 -7.19
C TRP A 186 17.91 20.58 -5.85
N VAL A 187 18.90 19.71 -5.70
CA VAL A 187 19.75 19.71 -4.49
C VAL A 187 20.44 21.05 -4.30
N LYS A 188 21.01 21.61 -5.38
CA LYS A 188 21.70 22.92 -5.31
C LYS A 188 20.75 24.04 -4.94
N SER A 189 19.55 24.10 -5.51
CA SER A 189 18.56 25.13 -5.18
C SER A 189 18.13 25.07 -3.71
N TYR A 190 17.85 23.86 -3.20
CA TYR A 190 17.52 23.65 -1.80
C TYR A 190 18.67 24.03 -0.86
N GLN A 191 19.88 23.52 -1.10
CA GLN A 191 21.04 23.80 -0.27
C GLN A 191 21.37 25.30 -0.28
N SER A 192 21.31 25.95 -1.45
CA SER A 192 21.58 27.39 -1.55
C SER A 192 20.56 28.22 -0.76
N LEU A 193 19.27 27.84 -0.73
CA LEU A 193 18.29 28.50 0.11
C LEU A 193 18.70 28.46 1.61
N LEU A 194 19.15 27.28 2.07
CA LEU A 194 19.59 27.11 3.45
C LEU A 194 20.85 27.97 3.75
N GLU A 195 21.82 27.95 2.82
CA GLU A 195 23.06 28.74 2.93
C GLU A 195 22.79 30.24 3.09
N LEU A 196 21.81 30.80 2.36
CA LEU A 196 21.43 32.19 2.42
C LEU A 196 21.02 32.65 3.83
N SER A 197 20.43 31.76 4.62
CA SER A 197 19.99 32.09 5.99
C SER A 197 21.12 32.53 6.93
N SER A 198 22.36 32.15 6.61
CA SER A 198 23.54 32.44 7.41
C SER A 198 24.65 33.17 6.66
N ASP A 199 24.45 33.53 5.38
CA ASP A 199 25.45 34.23 4.58
C ASP A 199 25.66 35.67 5.07
N GLU A 200 26.88 35.95 5.54
CA GLU A 200 27.27 37.24 6.13
C GLU A 200 27.38 38.40 5.13
N LYS A 201 27.35 38.11 3.82
CA LYS A 201 27.43 39.12 2.77
C LYS A 201 26.14 39.89 2.57
N PHE A 202 25.02 39.37 3.08
CA PHE A 202 23.72 40.02 3.03
C PHE A 202 23.50 40.93 4.23
N ASP A 203 22.74 42.01 4.01
CA ASP A 203 22.30 42.88 5.08
C ASP A 203 21.19 42.25 5.91
N ALA A 204 21.54 41.85 7.13
CA ALA A 204 20.59 41.23 8.05
C ALA A 204 19.49 42.15 8.58
N SER A 205 19.61 43.48 8.34
CA SER A 205 18.61 44.46 8.76
C SER A 205 17.39 44.46 7.85
N ASN A 206 17.51 43.93 6.67
CA ASN A 206 16.47 43.85 5.66
C ASN A 206 16.27 42.39 5.19
N PRO A 207 15.03 41.97 4.83
CA PRO A 207 14.79 40.65 4.25
C PRO A 207 15.57 40.47 2.95
N VAL A 208 16.22 39.33 2.78
CA VAL A 208 16.80 38.90 1.51
C VAL A 208 15.66 38.51 0.56
N GLN A 209 15.57 39.23 -0.56
CA GLN A 209 14.53 39.00 -1.58
C GLN A 209 14.97 37.87 -2.49
N ILE A 210 14.26 36.71 -2.44
CA ILE A 210 14.63 35.53 -3.19
C ILE A 210 13.58 35.26 -4.27
N THR A 211 13.97 35.35 -5.54
CA THR A 211 13.13 34.94 -6.66
C THR A 211 13.54 33.56 -7.12
N VAL A 212 12.61 32.58 -7.07
CA VAL A 212 12.83 31.20 -7.49
C VAL A 212 12.06 30.90 -8.77
N ASP A 213 12.76 30.85 -9.88
CA ASP A 213 12.19 30.50 -11.19
C ASP A 213 12.21 28.99 -11.41
N ILE A 214 11.00 28.41 -11.53
CA ILE A 214 10.78 26.97 -11.70
C ILE A 214 10.34 26.61 -13.12
N SER A 215 10.46 27.49 -14.10
CA SER A 215 10.00 27.29 -15.47
C SER A 215 10.65 26.07 -16.15
N ASP A 216 11.90 25.77 -15.81
CA ASP A 216 12.66 24.65 -16.36
C ASP A 216 12.34 23.30 -15.68
N VAL A 217 11.63 23.31 -14.55
CA VAL A 217 11.29 22.10 -13.79
C VAL A 217 10.29 21.27 -14.58
N ARG A 218 10.55 19.97 -14.73
CA ARG A 218 9.70 19.01 -15.45
C ARG A 218 8.32 18.86 -14.82
N PRO A 219 7.27 18.60 -15.62
CA PRO A 219 5.95 18.28 -15.07
C PRO A 219 5.92 16.92 -14.37
N SER A 220 4.90 16.71 -13.53
CA SER A 220 4.66 15.44 -12.85
C SER A 220 4.47 14.31 -13.86
N GLY A 221 5.01 13.13 -13.55
CA GLY A 221 4.92 11.94 -14.39
C GLY A 221 6.04 11.79 -15.43
N GLU A 222 6.85 12.81 -15.65
CA GLU A 222 8.03 12.71 -16.50
C GLU A 222 9.16 11.99 -15.73
N ALA A 223 9.66 10.87 -16.27
CA ALA A 223 10.68 10.05 -15.63
C ALA A 223 12.01 10.80 -15.45
N LEU A 224 12.62 10.66 -14.27
CA LEU A 224 14.00 11.10 -14.05
C LEU A 224 14.96 10.26 -14.91
N LYS A 225 15.92 10.90 -15.58
CA LYS A 225 16.97 10.22 -16.35
C LYS A 225 18.02 9.54 -15.45
N GLY A 226 17.72 9.33 -14.19
CA GLY A 226 18.59 8.72 -13.18
C GLY A 226 17.95 7.50 -12.54
N PHE A 227 18.65 6.94 -11.57
CA PHE A 227 18.20 5.78 -10.84
C PHE A 227 16.96 6.08 -9.96
N GLY A 228 15.88 5.36 -10.17
CA GLY A 228 14.97 4.84 -9.17
C GLY A 228 13.92 5.75 -8.55
N GLY A 229 13.86 7.03 -8.75
CA GLY A 229 12.84 7.87 -8.15
C GLY A 229 12.00 8.63 -9.19
N MET A 230 10.70 8.68 -8.99
CA MET A 230 9.90 9.76 -9.59
C MET A 230 10.01 10.98 -8.69
N ALA A 231 10.38 12.13 -9.27
CA ALA A 231 10.32 13.40 -8.57
C ALA A 231 8.85 13.85 -8.42
N ASN A 232 8.56 14.54 -7.33
CA ASN A 232 7.28 15.24 -7.15
C ASN A 232 7.47 16.76 -7.37
N PRO A 233 7.54 17.21 -8.62
CA PRO A 233 7.84 18.60 -8.92
C PRO A 233 6.79 19.58 -8.40
N VAL A 234 5.54 19.13 -8.26
CA VAL A 234 4.42 19.93 -7.74
C VAL A 234 4.65 20.41 -6.30
N LYS A 235 5.48 19.69 -5.54
CA LYS A 235 5.81 20.06 -4.16
C LYS A 235 7.03 20.97 -4.03
N LEU A 236 7.79 21.12 -5.11
CA LEU A 236 9.01 21.94 -5.10
C LEU A 236 8.77 23.44 -4.78
N PRO A 237 7.75 24.13 -5.31
CA PRO A 237 7.44 25.49 -4.92
C PRO A 237 7.21 25.63 -3.41
N THR A 238 6.40 24.76 -2.84
CA THR A 238 6.07 24.77 -1.41
C THR A 238 7.30 24.53 -0.53
N LEU A 239 8.28 23.75 -1.00
CA LEU A 239 9.52 23.50 -0.27
C LEU A 239 10.24 24.79 0.09
N TYR A 240 10.41 25.71 -0.86
CA TYR A 240 11.15 26.95 -0.64
C TYR A 240 10.46 27.83 0.40
N ASP A 241 9.14 28.03 0.30
CA ASP A 241 8.38 28.81 1.25
C ASP A 241 8.43 28.22 2.67
N ARG A 242 8.25 26.90 2.79
CA ARG A 242 8.25 26.22 4.08
C ARG A 242 9.62 26.26 4.74
N CYS A 243 10.69 26.00 4.00
CA CYS A 243 12.05 26.10 4.51
C CYS A 243 12.40 27.52 4.95
N ALA A 244 12.04 28.54 4.17
CA ALA A 244 12.24 29.92 4.56
C ALA A 244 11.50 30.28 5.85
N ASN A 245 10.26 29.83 6.00
CA ASN A 245 9.48 30.07 7.23
C ASN A 245 10.10 29.42 8.46
N ILE A 246 10.63 28.19 8.33
CA ILE A 246 11.33 27.52 9.45
C ILE A 246 12.58 28.29 9.84
N LEU A 247 13.41 28.67 8.86
CA LEU A 247 14.64 29.42 9.07
C LEU A 247 14.35 30.78 9.70
N ASN A 248 13.34 31.51 9.22
CA ASN A 248 12.95 32.82 9.74
C ASN A 248 12.54 32.79 11.22
N LYS A 249 11.95 31.67 11.70
CA LYS A 249 11.63 31.50 13.13
C LYS A 249 12.85 31.27 14.01
N ALA A 250 14.00 30.94 13.41
CA ALA A 250 15.25 30.68 14.11
C ALA A 250 16.23 31.85 14.06
N ILE A 251 15.85 33.01 13.52
CA ILE A 251 16.75 34.17 13.45
C ILE A 251 17.34 34.52 14.83
N GLY A 252 18.64 34.70 14.87
CA GLY A 252 19.41 35.01 16.05
C GLY A 252 19.88 33.81 16.88
N ARG A 253 19.52 32.59 16.46
CA ARG A 253 19.95 31.36 17.12
C ARG A 253 20.29 30.26 16.12
N GLN A 254 20.83 29.17 16.62
CA GLN A 254 20.99 27.94 15.87
C GLN A 254 19.64 27.18 15.76
N LEU A 255 19.53 26.32 14.77
CA LEU A 255 18.39 25.41 14.63
C LEU A 255 18.34 24.36 15.75
N THR A 256 17.14 24.01 16.16
CA THR A 256 16.89 22.87 17.03
C THR A 256 16.92 21.55 16.21
N SER A 257 17.03 20.42 16.91
CA SER A 257 16.96 19.10 16.29
C SER A 257 15.66 18.89 15.51
N VAL A 258 14.56 19.41 16.02
CA VAL A 258 13.23 19.30 15.39
C VAL A 258 13.16 20.14 14.12
N GLU A 259 13.68 21.38 14.14
CA GLU A 259 13.74 22.24 12.95
C GLU A 259 14.63 21.61 11.86
N CYS A 260 15.78 21.06 12.24
CA CYS A 260 16.64 20.31 11.32
C CYS A 260 15.89 19.11 10.72
N CYS A 261 15.15 18.36 11.54
CA CYS A 261 14.32 17.23 11.09
C CYS A 261 13.28 17.67 10.05
N ILE A 262 12.55 18.76 10.35
CA ILE A 262 11.51 19.26 9.46
C ILE A 262 12.11 19.71 8.12
N LEU A 263 13.22 20.43 8.12
CA LEU A 263 13.91 20.84 6.87
C LEU A 263 14.29 19.65 6.00
N ILE A 264 14.82 18.57 6.58
CA ILE A 264 15.17 17.34 5.86
C ILE A 264 13.90 16.65 5.32
N ASP A 265 12.86 16.61 6.12
CA ASP A 265 11.61 15.94 5.76
C ASP A 265 10.82 16.74 4.71
N GLU A 266 10.90 18.08 4.70
CA GLU A 266 10.35 18.89 3.60
C GLU A 266 11.03 18.59 2.27
N ALA A 267 12.35 18.42 2.25
CA ALA A 267 13.05 17.98 1.05
C ALA A 267 12.57 16.57 0.62
N ALA A 268 12.33 15.67 1.56
CA ALA A 268 11.83 14.32 1.28
C ALA A 268 10.40 14.33 0.69
N VAL A 269 9.56 15.30 1.03
CA VAL A 269 8.21 15.48 0.42
C VAL A 269 8.28 15.71 -1.08
N CYS A 270 9.34 16.37 -1.57
CA CYS A 270 9.57 16.62 -3.01
C CYS A 270 10.09 15.39 -3.76
N ILE A 271 10.42 14.32 -3.05
CA ILE A 271 11.01 13.12 -3.61
C ILE A 271 10.00 11.99 -3.45
N VAL A 272 9.50 11.47 -4.54
CA VAL A 272 8.83 10.16 -4.51
C VAL A 272 9.94 9.14 -4.36
N ALA A 273 10.31 8.86 -3.11
CA ALA A 273 11.43 7.99 -2.78
C ALA A 273 11.13 6.56 -3.25
N GLY A 274 11.99 6.10 -4.16
CA GLY A 274 12.11 4.70 -4.56
C GLY A 274 10.91 4.18 -5.35
N ASN A 275 11.18 3.56 -6.48
CA ASN A 275 10.24 2.83 -7.35
C ASN A 275 9.46 1.70 -6.64
N ILE A 276 9.39 1.69 -5.31
CA ILE A 276 8.87 0.58 -4.56
C ILE A 276 8.10 1.10 -3.34
N ARG A 277 7.12 2.00 -3.57
CA ARG A 277 6.04 2.10 -2.61
C ARG A 277 5.14 0.88 -2.78
N ARG A 278 4.71 0.34 -1.67
CA ARG A 278 3.80 -0.78 -1.56
C ARG A 278 2.43 -0.28 -1.92
N CYS A 279 1.83 -0.81 -2.98
CA CYS A 279 0.62 -0.24 -3.53
C CYS A 279 -0.45 -1.29 -3.72
N LEU A 280 -1.68 -0.81 -3.73
CA LEU A 280 -2.89 -1.56 -4.03
C LEU A 280 -3.46 -1.08 -5.36
N PRO A 281 -4.14 -1.94 -6.14
CA PRO A 281 -4.78 -1.54 -7.38
C PRO A 281 -5.90 -0.53 -7.11
N GLU A 282 -6.19 0.33 -8.07
CA GLU A 282 -7.14 1.44 -7.94
C GLU A 282 -8.54 1.03 -7.48
N ASP A 283 -8.96 -0.19 -7.81
CA ASP A 283 -10.26 -0.78 -7.50
C ASP A 283 -10.27 -1.60 -6.19
N ALA A 284 -9.15 -1.66 -5.46
CA ALA A 284 -9.07 -2.33 -4.16
C ALA A 284 -10.00 -1.65 -3.14
N LEU A 285 -10.83 -2.43 -2.45
CA LEU A 285 -11.89 -1.92 -1.59
C LEU A 285 -11.40 -1.74 -0.15
N VAL A 286 -11.18 -0.49 0.23
CA VAL A 286 -10.79 -0.10 1.58
C VAL A 286 -12.01 -0.10 2.50
N HIS A 287 -11.85 -0.66 3.69
CA HIS A 287 -12.87 -0.61 4.74
C HIS A 287 -12.88 0.77 5.39
N THR A 288 -13.95 1.54 5.17
CA THR A 288 -14.09 2.90 5.71
C THR A 288 -15.33 3.03 6.60
N SER A 289 -15.42 4.11 7.37
CA SER A 289 -16.64 4.44 8.14
C SER A 289 -17.86 4.73 7.25
N LYS A 290 -17.65 4.93 5.96
CA LYS A 290 -18.70 5.14 4.95
C LYS A 290 -19.12 3.82 4.26
N GLY A 291 -18.50 2.70 4.60
CA GLY A 291 -18.62 1.41 3.92
C GLY A 291 -17.36 1.06 3.12
N LEU A 292 -17.51 0.26 2.07
CA LEU A 292 -16.43 -0.12 1.17
C LEU A 292 -16.21 0.97 0.11
N VAL A 293 -14.99 1.51 0.04
CA VAL A 293 -14.61 2.56 -0.91
C VAL A 293 -13.39 2.12 -1.70
N ALA A 294 -13.44 2.22 -3.03
CA ALA A 294 -12.26 1.94 -3.85
C ALA A 294 -11.11 2.88 -3.46
N ILE A 295 -9.87 2.38 -3.38
CA ILE A 295 -8.74 3.18 -2.89
C ILE A 295 -8.53 4.45 -3.71
N LYS A 296 -8.86 4.43 -5.02
CA LYS A 296 -8.83 5.62 -5.87
C LYS A 296 -9.80 6.71 -5.43
N ASP A 297 -10.88 6.36 -4.74
CA ASP A 297 -11.95 7.28 -4.31
C ASP A 297 -11.82 7.69 -2.83
N VAL A 298 -10.96 7.02 -2.07
CA VAL A 298 -10.64 7.40 -0.68
C VAL A 298 -10.03 8.79 -0.66
N GLN A 299 -10.52 9.63 0.25
CA GLN A 299 -10.05 11.02 0.41
C GLN A 299 -9.21 11.16 1.69
N ILE A 300 -8.32 12.16 1.68
CA ILE A 300 -7.64 12.59 2.91
C ILE A 300 -8.71 13.05 3.92
N GLY A 301 -8.62 12.52 5.12
CA GLY A 301 -9.60 12.77 6.19
C GLY A 301 -10.67 11.69 6.34
N ASP A 302 -10.81 10.77 5.39
CA ASP A 302 -11.69 9.61 5.56
C ASP A 302 -11.21 8.73 6.71
N LEU A 303 -12.15 8.08 7.39
CA LEU A 303 -11.86 7.14 8.46
C LEU A 303 -11.81 5.72 7.89
N VAL A 304 -10.67 5.06 8.02
CA VAL A 304 -10.46 3.67 7.58
C VAL A 304 -10.33 2.73 8.76
N GLN A 305 -10.80 1.51 8.59
CA GLN A 305 -10.76 0.48 9.61
C GLN A 305 -9.32 -0.04 9.80
N THR A 306 -8.89 -0.13 11.05
CA THR A 306 -7.61 -0.67 11.48
C THR A 306 -7.80 -1.62 12.66
N PRO A 307 -6.79 -2.38 13.09
CA PRO A 307 -6.85 -3.15 14.34
C PRO A 307 -7.10 -2.28 15.59
N LEU A 308 -6.78 -0.99 15.52
CA LEU A 308 -7.00 -0.02 16.61
C LEU A 308 -8.36 0.70 16.50
N GLY A 309 -9.29 0.20 15.68
CA GLY A 309 -10.55 0.87 15.32
C GLY A 309 -10.38 1.80 14.12
N PHE A 310 -11.35 2.68 13.88
CA PHE A 310 -11.28 3.62 12.78
C PHE A 310 -10.22 4.68 13.01
N ARG A 311 -9.38 4.91 11.96
CA ARG A 311 -8.30 5.91 11.93
C ARG A 311 -8.37 6.72 10.65
N LYS A 312 -7.89 7.96 10.74
CA LYS A 312 -7.96 8.92 9.65
C LYS A 312 -6.93 8.62 8.56
N VAL A 313 -7.32 8.79 7.31
CA VAL A 313 -6.39 8.84 6.18
C VAL A 313 -5.67 10.19 6.20
N LEU A 314 -4.36 10.15 6.36
CA LEU A 314 -3.51 11.32 6.43
C LEU A 314 -3.06 11.79 5.05
N ASN A 315 -2.71 10.83 4.18
CA ASN A 315 -2.28 11.06 2.82
C ASN A 315 -2.79 9.98 1.89
N LYS A 316 -2.87 10.35 0.62
CA LYS A 316 -3.12 9.45 -0.50
C LYS A 316 -2.06 9.66 -1.55
N PHE A 317 -1.48 8.58 -2.04
CA PHE A 317 -0.40 8.60 -3.00
C PHE A 317 -0.83 7.89 -4.28
N ASP A 318 -0.85 8.64 -5.38
CA ASP A 318 -0.94 8.07 -6.72
C ASP A 318 0.45 7.56 -7.11
N GLN A 319 0.55 6.26 -7.36
CA GLN A 319 1.82 5.59 -7.65
C GLN A 319 1.96 5.19 -9.12
N GLY A 320 1.01 5.61 -9.94
CA GLY A 320 0.98 5.30 -11.36
C GLY A 320 0.71 3.84 -11.67
N MET A 321 0.94 3.48 -12.91
CA MET A 321 0.74 2.13 -13.41
C MET A 321 1.82 1.20 -12.86
N GLN A 322 1.41 0.14 -12.16
CA GLN A 322 2.31 -0.87 -11.62
C GLN A 322 1.75 -2.28 -11.84
N GLU A 323 2.65 -3.25 -11.77
CA GLU A 323 2.29 -4.66 -11.79
C GLU A 323 1.78 -5.08 -10.42
N VAL A 324 0.55 -5.57 -10.36
CA VAL A 324 -0.06 -6.17 -9.18
C VAL A 324 -0.19 -7.67 -9.33
N GLN A 325 0.01 -8.36 -8.23
CA GLN A 325 -0.07 -9.79 -8.11
C GLN A 325 -1.35 -10.19 -7.40
N GLU A 326 -2.11 -11.09 -7.98
CA GLU A 326 -3.21 -11.76 -7.29
C GLU A 326 -2.66 -12.80 -6.31
N ILE A 327 -3.24 -12.86 -5.12
CA ILE A 327 -2.90 -13.84 -4.10
C ILE A 327 -4.05 -14.85 -4.04
N GLU A 328 -3.79 -16.04 -4.52
CA GLU A 328 -4.77 -17.14 -4.41
C GLU A 328 -4.81 -17.65 -2.97
N THR A 329 -5.96 -17.54 -2.33
CA THR A 329 -6.20 -18.06 -0.98
C THR A 329 -7.31 -19.10 -0.98
N ASN A 330 -7.54 -19.74 0.17
CA ASN A 330 -8.71 -20.61 0.33
C ASN A 330 -10.00 -19.83 0.67
N ALA A 331 -9.96 -18.50 0.59
CA ALA A 331 -11.13 -17.63 0.71
C ALA A 331 -11.23 -16.69 -0.52
N THR A 332 -10.74 -15.46 -0.41
CA THR A 332 -10.83 -14.43 -1.45
C THR A 332 -9.53 -14.35 -2.29
N LEU A 333 -9.51 -13.46 -3.27
CA LEU A 333 -8.38 -13.26 -4.17
C LEU A 333 -7.89 -11.79 -4.11
N PRO A 334 -7.24 -11.38 -3.00
CA PRO A 334 -6.73 -10.02 -2.90
C PRO A 334 -5.60 -9.76 -3.89
N ARG A 335 -5.43 -8.49 -4.27
CA ARG A 335 -4.37 -8.06 -5.19
C ARG A 335 -3.53 -6.95 -4.56
N ALA A 336 -2.24 -7.03 -4.74
CA ALA A 336 -1.31 -5.99 -4.34
C ALA A 336 -0.02 -6.05 -5.16
N THR A 337 0.77 -5.01 -5.14
CA THR A 337 2.12 -5.07 -5.72
C THR A 337 2.97 -6.09 -4.95
N ILE A 338 3.88 -6.77 -5.63
CA ILE A 338 4.66 -7.88 -5.04
C ILE A 338 5.50 -7.47 -3.82
N ASN A 339 5.80 -6.20 -3.71
CA ASN A 339 6.52 -5.60 -2.57
C ASN A 339 5.59 -5.08 -1.49
N HIS A 340 4.28 -5.22 -1.65
CA HIS A 340 3.32 -4.89 -0.62
C HIS A 340 3.45 -5.84 0.56
N ARG A 341 3.21 -5.34 1.79
CA ARG A 341 3.23 -6.17 3.00
C ARG A 341 1.82 -6.49 3.45
N VAL A 342 1.60 -7.75 3.71
CA VAL A 342 0.35 -8.26 4.27
C VAL A 342 0.61 -8.91 5.63
N ALA A 343 -0.37 -8.84 6.51
CA ALA A 343 -0.28 -9.46 7.81
C ALA A 343 -0.48 -10.98 7.69
N VAL A 344 0.50 -11.73 8.19
CA VAL A 344 0.49 -13.20 8.22
C VAL A 344 0.52 -13.65 9.66
N LEU A 345 -0.30 -14.63 10.01
CA LEU A 345 -0.29 -15.27 11.33
C LEU A 345 1.09 -15.87 11.60
N ALA A 346 1.73 -15.44 12.68
CA ALA A 346 3.07 -15.91 13.07
C ALA A 346 3.01 -17.12 14.00
N ASP A 347 2.01 -17.18 14.88
CA ASP A 347 1.82 -18.23 15.86
C ASP A 347 0.33 -18.48 16.14
N ALA A 348 0.04 -19.51 16.92
CA ALA A 348 -1.33 -19.85 17.27
C ALA A 348 -1.96 -18.89 18.30
N LYS A 349 -1.19 -18.01 18.92
CA LYS A 349 -1.68 -16.99 19.87
C LYS A 349 -2.20 -15.73 19.19
N GLY A 350 -2.21 -15.71 17.86
CA GLY A 350 -2.70 -14.58 17.07
C GLY A 350 -1.66 -13.51 16.78
N SER A 351 -0.37 -13.74 17.14
CA SER A 351 0.70 -12.82 16.77
C SER A 351 0.81 -12.74 15.24
N ILE A 352 1.02 -11.53 14.72
CA ILE A 352 1.20 -11.32 13.29
C ILE A 352 2.64 -10.98 12.95
N ARG A 353 3.05 -11.35 11.75
CA ARG A 353 4.25 -10.86 11.11
C ARG A 353 3.92 -10.25 9.75
N TRP A 354 4.67 -9.25 9.37
CA TRP A 354 4.52 -8.63 8.07
C TRP A 354 5.36 -9.34 7.01
N LYS A 355 4.72 -9.88 5.99
CA LYS A 355 5.38 -10.60 4.90
C LYS A 355 5.13 -9.89 3.57
N TYR A 356 6.14 -9.80 2.71
CA TYR A 356 5.95 -9.28 1.35
C TYR A 356 5.12 -10.25 0.52
N VAL A 357 4.28 -9.72 -0.38
CA VAL A 357 3.52 -10.56 -1.32
C VAL A 357 4.43 -11.49 -2.10
N ALA A 358 5.59 -10.97 -2.58
CA ALA A 358 6.60 -11.80 -3.26
C ALA A 358 7.19 -12.94 -2.42
N ALA A 359 7.08 -12.86 -1.10
CA ALA A 359 7.63 -13.84 -0.16
C ALA A 359 6.56 -14.77 0.43
N LEU A 360 5.32 -14.67 -0.03
CA LEU A 360 4.25 -15.58 0.39
C LEU A 360 4.47 -16.98 -0.16
N GLU A 361 4.24 -17.96 0.68
CA GLU A 361 4.37 -19.38 0.40
C GLU A 361 3.04 -20.10 0.61
N GLU A 362 2.84 -21.23 -0.05
CA GLU A 362 1.69 -22.08 0.23
C GLU A 362 1.66 -22.47 1.71
N GLY A 363 0.50 -22.27 2.34
CA GLY A 363 0.32 -22.51 3.77
C GLY A 363 0.52 -21.30 4.68
N ASP A 364 1.09 -20.19 4.19
CA ASP A 364 1.00 -18.90 4.91
C ASP A 364 -0.46 -18.55 5.17
N ARG A 365 -0.74 -17.83 6.26
CA ARG A 365 -2.09 -17.50 6.70
C ARG A 365 -2.26 -16.01 6.81
N LEU A 366 -2.96 -15.41 5.83
CA LEU A 366 -3.31 -13.99 5.85
C LEU A 366 -4.39 -13.72 6.91
N MET A 367 -4.29 -12.59 7.58
CA MET A 367 -5.29 -12.15 8.56
C MET A 367 -6.45 -11.47 7.83
N HIS A 368 -7.62 -12.09 7.90
CA HIS A 368 -8.85 -11.61 7.29
C HIS A 368 -9.83 -11.14 8.35
N SER A 369 -10.31 -9.89 8.21
CA SER A 369 -11.27 -9.30 9.16
C SER A 369 -12.62 -10.02 9.12
N ILE A 370 -13.18 -10.25 10.31
CA ILE A 370 -14.57 -10.67 10.50
C ILE A 370 -15.43 -9.59 11.17
N GLN A 371 -14.94 -8.36 11.20
CA GLN A 371 -15.70 -7.22 11.74
C GLN A 371 -16.81 -6.81 10.77
N ILE A 372 -17.96 -6.44 11.32
CA ILE A 372 -19.07 -5.91 10.53
C ILE A 372 -18.81 -4.43 10.30
N LEU A 373 -18.73 -4.05 9.04
CA LEU A 373 -18.56 -2.67 8.63
C LEU A 373 -19.93 -2.00 8.54
N SER A 374 -20.06 -0.77 9.00
CA SER A 374 -21.23 0.07 8.73
C SER A 374 -21.05 0.85 7.43
N GLY A 375 -22.16 1.35 6.88
CA GLY A 375 -22.14 2.25 5.72
C GLY A 375 -23.17 3.34 5.89
N THR A 376 -23.08 4.42 5.10
CA THR A 376 -23.83 5.66 5.33
C THR A 376 -24.75 6.05 4.20
N VAL A 377 -24.65 5.43 3.03
CA VAL A 377 -25.49 5.78 1.86
C VAL A 377 -26.90 5.22 2.03
N THR A 378 -27.89 6.11 1.88
CA THR A 378 -29.32 5.81 2.09
C THR A 378 -30.17 6.12 0.83
N HIS A 379 -29.55 6.56 -0.26
CA HIS A 379 -30.28 6.95 -1.46
C HIS A 379 -29.58 6.44 -2.73
N LEU A 380 -30.40 6.21 -3.73
CA LEU A 380 -29.99 5.90 -5.09
C LEU A 380 -29.51 7.17 -5.80
N PRO A 381 -28.70 7.05 -6.87
CA PRO A 381 -28.40 8.18 -7.77
C PRO A 381 -29.69 8.85 -8.27
N ALA A 382 -29.66 10.16 -8.42
CA ALA A 382 -30.78 10.90 -8.99
C ALA A 382 -31.10 10.44 -10.43
N ASP A 383 -32.37 10.54 -10.83
CA ASP A 383 -32.76 10.31 -12.22
C ASP A 383 -32.32 11.52 -13.08
N ASP A 384 -31.24 11.34 -13.81
CA ASP A 384 -30.68 12.32 -14.77
C ASP A 384 -30.96 11.90 -16.23
N THR A 385 -31.88 10.97 -16.45
CA THR A 385 -32.27 10.55 -17.77
C THR A 385 -33.08 11.66 -18.49
N GLU A 386 -32.94 11.78 -19.83
CA GLU A 386 -33.61 12.82 -20.61
C GLU A 386 -35.11 12.78 -20.41
N GLN A 387 -35.72 13.92 -20.07
CA GLN A 387 -37.16 14.06 -20.04
C GLN A 387 -37.73 13.94 -21.47
N ARG A 388 -38.49 12.88 -21.74
CA ARG A 388 -39.17 12.67 -23.02
C ARG A 388 -40.66 13.04 -22.91
N PRO A 389 -41.30 13.58 -24.00
CA PRO A 389 -42.72 13.89 -23.98
C PRO A 389 -43.55 12.63 -23.66
N SER A 390 -44.57 12.77 -22.80
CA SER A 390 -45.34 11.68 -22.15
C SER A 390 -46.40 10.99 -23.01
N HIS A 391 -46.26 10.92 -24.31
CA HIS A 391 -47.29 10.30 -25.19
C HIS A 391 -47.29 8.77 -25.24
N SER A 392 -46.34 8.10 -24.55
CA SER A 392 -46.31 6.65 -24.50
C SER A 392 -46.59 6.16 -23.08
N ARG A 393 -47.42 5.13 -22.91
CA ARG A 393 -47.70 4.45 -21.64
C ARG A 393 -46.40 3.87 -20.99
N THR A 394 -45.37 3.59 -21.80
CA THR A 394 -44.10 3.02 -21.37
C THR A 394 -43.02 4.08 -21.05
N ALA A 395 -43.30 5.35 -21.37
CA ALA A 395 -42.40 6.49 -21.11
C ALA A 395 -42.81 7.33 -19.89
N LYS A 396 -43.64 6.78 -19.00
CA LYS A 396 -43.98 7.44 -17.74
C LYS A 396 -42.77 7.67 -16.88
N SER A 397 -42.73 8.80 -16.18
CA SER A 397 -41.72 9.07 -15.15
C SER A 397 -41.72 7.93 -14.11
N ILE A 398 -40.55 7.63 -13.61
CA ILE A 398 -40.37 6.73 -12.46
C ILE A 398 -40.14 7.56 -11.20
N THR A 399 -40.45 6.99 -10.06
CA THR A 399 -40.06 7.54 -8.76
C THR A 399 -38.74 6.85 -8.39
N ILE A 400 -37.69 7.63 -8.07
CA ILE A 400 -36.47 7.05 -7.53
C ILE A 400 -36.67 6.89 -6.02
N PRO A 401 -36.78 5.64 -5.50
CA PRO A 401 -37.01 5.43 -4.08
C PRO A 401 -35.73 5.69 -3.25
N ALA A 402 -35.90 5.79 -1.93
CA ALA A 402 -34.75 5.62 -1.04
C ALA A 402 -34.09 4.25 -1.24
N LEU A 403 -32.84 4.14 -0.94
CA LEU A 403 -32.12 2.87 -0.94
C LEU A 403 -32.55 2.05 0.27
N THR A 404 -33.52 1.18 0.07
CA THR A 404 -34.09 0.28 1.09
C THR A 404 -33.57 -1.15 0.87
N PRO A 405 -33.72 -2.06 1.85
CA PRO A 405 -33.40 -3.48 1.66
C PRO A 405 -34.10 -4.11 0.46
N GLU A 406 -35.36 -3.78 0.20
CA GLU A 406 -36.15 -4.31 -0.93
C GLU A 406 -35.54 -3.88 -2.28
N VAL A 407 -35.12 -2.61 -2.37
CA VAL A 407 -34.48 -2.06 -3.56
C VAL A 407 -33.09 -2.67 -3.74
N ALA A 408 -32.32 -2.81 -2.68
CA ALA A 408 -31.02 -3.46 -2.71
C ALA A 408 -31.13 -4.94 -3.14
N TRP A 409 -32.12 -5.64 -2.63
CA TRP A 409 -32.45 -7.00 -3.05
C TRP A 409 -32.78 -7.06 -4.54
N LEU A 410 -33.62 -6.16 -5.07
CA LEU A 410 -33.95 -6.08 -6.50
C LEU A 410 -32.70 -5.90 -7.36
N ILE A 411 -31.76 -5.05 -6.92
CA ILE A 411 -30.49 -4.83 -7.62
C ILE A 411 -29.64 -6.10 -7.63
N GLY A 412 -29.50 -6.78 -6.49
CA GLY A 412 -28.80 -8.06 -6.39
C GLY A 412 -29.41 -9.14 -7.28
N PHE A 413 -30.73 -9.27 -7.26
CA PHE A 413 -31.48 -10.21 -8.10
C PHE A 413 -31.33 -9.89 -9.59
N THR A 414 -31.25 -8.57 -9.94
CA THR A 414 -31.01 -8.12 -11.33
C THR A 414 -29.59 -8.46 -11.79
N HIS A 415 -28.60 -8.39 -10.90
CA HIS A 415 -27.22 -8.75 -11.24
C HIS A 415 -27.10 -10.24 -11.60
N GLY A 416 -27.83 -11.13 -10.91
CA GLY A 416 -27.92 -12.54 -11.28
C GLY A 416 -28.81 -12.74 -12.51
N ASP A 417 -30.11 -12.87 -12.30
CA ASP A 417 -31.08 -13.31 -13.31
C ASP A 417 -31.77 -12.19 -14.10
N GLY A 418 -31.33 -10.92 -13.91
CA GLY A 418 -31.93 -9.79 -14.60
C GLY A 418 -31.30 -9.48 -15.96
N TYR A 419 -32.12 -9.06 -16.91
CA TYR A 419 -31.71 -8.58 -18.23
C TYR A 419 -32.32 -7.20 -18.53
N VAL A 420 -31.48 -6.23 -18.88
CA VAL A 420 -31.89 -4.87 -19.25
C VAL A 420 -31.89 -4.74 -20.75
N ALA A 421 -33.05 -4.55 -21.36
CA ALA A 421 -33.21 -4.40 -22.79
C ALA A 421 -33.52 -2.93 -23.13
N LEU A 422 -32.68 -2.31 -23.93
CA LEU A 422 -32.87 -0.97 -24.51
C LEU A 422 -32.66 -1.05 -26.02
N GLY A 423 -33.48 -0.31 -26.78
CA GLY A 423 -33.31 -0.30 -28.22
C GLY A 423 -34.42 0.42 -28.98
N ARG A 424 -34.52 0.16 -30.27
CA ARG A 424 -35.62 0.59 -31.13
C ARG A 424 -36.32 -0.62 -31.69
N ASN A 425 -37.67 -0.58 -31.69
CA ASN A 425 -38.47 -1.65 -32.27
C ASN A 425 -38.43 -1.59 -33.79
N LYS A 426 -39.09 -2.55 -34.48
CA LYS A 426 -39.17 -2.62 -35.94
C LYS A 426 -39.77 -1.35 -36.61
N HIS A 427 -40.45 -0.49 -35.86
CA HIS A 427 -41.01 0.79 -36.31
C HIS A 427 -40.14 1.99 -35.84
N ALA A 428 -38.87 1.78 -35.53
CA ALA A 428 -37.93 2.79 -35.07
C ALA A 428 -38.31 3.52 -33.74
N LYS A 429 -39.37 3.05 -33.05
CA LYS A 429 -39.76 3.60 -31.74
C LYS A 429 -38.88 3.07 -30.64
N PRO A 430 -38.47 3.94 -29.71
CA PRO A 430 -37.66 3.47 -28.55
C PRO A 430 -38.48 2.50 -27.69
N TYR A 431 -37.85 1.47 -27.21
CA TYR A 431 -38.40 0.59 -26.21
C TYR A 431 -37.37 0.30 -25.12
N GLY A 432 -37.85 0.00 -23.91
CA GLY A 432 -37.02 -0.44 -22.80
C GLY A 432 -37.83 -1.29 -21.86
N ARG A 433 -37.19 -2.32 -21.34
CA ARG A 433 -37.76 -3.23 -20.35
C ARG A 433 -36.67 -3.86 -19.51
N VAL A 434 -37.01 -4.27 -18.32
CA VAL A 434 -36.18 -5.09 -17.46
C VAL A 434 -36.90 -6.44 -17.26
N GLU A 435 -36.19 -7.51 -17.48
CA GLU A 435 -36.69 -8.89 -17.38
C GLU A 435 -35.92 -9.66 -16.32
N TRP A 436 -36.62 -10.51 -15.58
CA TRP A 436 -36.01 -11.46 -14.63
C TRP A 436 -36.48 -12.88 -14.95
N ALA A 437 -35.52 -13.80 -15.01
CA ALA A 437 -35.77 -15.23 -15.25
C ALA A 437 -35.81 -15.97 -13.92
N MET A 438 -36.69 -16.96 -13.81
CA MET A 438 -36.84 -17.80 -12.63
C MET A 438 -37.14 -19.22 -13.01
N ASN A 439 -36.83 -20.19 -12.15
CA ASN A 439 -37.13 -21.61 -12.39
C ASN A 439 -38.62 -21.90 -12.15
N ALA A 440 -39.35 -22.19 -13.23
CA ALA A 440 -40.78 -22.51 -13.19
C ALA A 440 -41.07 -23.92 -12.61
N THR A 441 -40.06 -24.79 -12.46
CA THR A 441 -40.23 -26.11 -11.86
C THR A 441 -40.41 -26.09 -10.35
N GLN A 442 -40.20 -24.89 -9.74
CA GLN A 442 -40.39 -24.63 -8.31
C GLN A 442 -41.48 -23.54 -8.13
N PRO A 443 -42.75 -23.86 -8.29
CA PRO A 443 -43.82 -22.87 -8.42
C PRO A 443 -44.00 -22.01 -7.15
N GLU A 444 -43.88 -22.58 -5.96
CA GLU A 444 -44.00 -21.86 -4.71
C GLU A 444 -42.87 -20.83 -4.53
N LEU A 445 -41.62 -21.22 -4.83
CA LEU A 445 -40.47 -20.32 -4.78
C LEU A 445 -40.60 -19.21 -5.84
N CYS A 446 -41.01 -19.58 -7.06
CA CYS A 446 -41.25 -18.67 -8.17
C CYS A 446 -42.29 -17.62 -7.79
N GLN A 447 -43.41 -18.00 -7.20
CA GLN A 447 -44.45 -17.09 -6.76
C GLN A 447 -43.95 -16.11 -5.66
N LYS A 448 -43.17 -16.57 -4.69
CA LYS A 448 -42.57 -15.71 -3.67
C LYS A 448 -41.61 -14.71 -4.26
N LEU A 449 -40.76 -15.11 -5.21
CA LEU A 449 -39.81 -14.22 -5.92
C LEU A 449 -40.59 -13.18 -6.74
N GLN A 450 -41.63 -13.56 -7.45
CA GLN A 450 -42.51 -12.66 -8.22
C GLN A 450 -43.15 -11.63 -7.32
N SER A 451 -43.72 -12.03 -6.17
CA SER A 451 -44.31 -11.14 -5.19
C SER A 451 -43.27 -10.11 -4.64
N LYS A 452 -42.07 -10.57 -4.37
CA LYS A 452 -41.01 -9.68 -3.90
C LYS A 452 -40.51 -8.71 -4.96
N LEU A 453 -40.43 -9.14 -6.22
CA LEU A 453 -40.17 -8.26 -7.37
C LEU A 453 -41.25 -7.18 -7.50
N ASP A 454 -42.53 -7.55 -7.39
CA ASP A 454 -43.64 -6.59 -7.47
C ASP A 454 -43.58 -5.55 -6.36
N GLN A 455 -43.28 -5.96 -5.14
CA GLN A 455 -43.11 -5.04 -3.99
C GLN A 455 -41.97 -4.05 -4.25
N ALA A 456 -40.82 -4.52 -4.72
CA ALA A 456 -39.68 -3.64 -5.01
C ALA A 456 -39.95 -2.72 -6.19
N LEU A 457 -40.62 -3.19 -7.26
CA LEU A 457 -41.00 -2.36 -8.41
C LEU A 457 -42.07 -1.33 -8.09
N ALA A 458 -42.99 -1.64 -7.16
CA ALA A 458 -43.98 -0.67 -6.70
C ALA A 458 -43.33 0.57 -6.05
N MET A 459 -42.17 0.44 -5.45
CA MET A 459 -41.42 1.58 -4.91
C MET A 459 -40.94 2.56 -6.00
N PHE A 460 -40.74 2.07 -7.25
CA PHE A 460 -40.45 2.90 -8.43
C PHE A 460 -41.76 3.42 -9.09
N GLY A 461 -42.92 3.10 -8.52
CA GLY A 461 -44.25 3.43 -9.10
C GLY A 461 -44.57 2.55 -10.32
N LEU A 462 -44.02 1.36 -10.40
CA LEU A 462 -44.15 0.47 -11.56
C LEU A 462 -44.76 -0.88 -11.17
N THR A 463 -45.28 -1.58 -12.20
CA THR A 463 -45.82 -2.92 -12.13
C THR A 463 -45.16 -3.82 -13.15
N ALA A 464 -45.12 -5.12 -12.85
CA ALA A 464 -44.59 -6.10 -13.77
C ALA A 464 -45.69 -7.02 -14.33
N THR A 465 -45.36 -7.75 -15.36
CA THR A 465 -46.16 -8.85 -15.91
C THR A 465 -45.41 -10.16 -15.75
N HIS A 466 -46.13 -11.22 -15.39
CA HIS A 466 -45.55 -12.54 -15.17
C HIS A 466 -46.02 -13.47 -16.27
N GLY A 467 -45.14 -14.35 -16.74
CA GLY A 467 -45.45 -15.33 -17.76
C GLY A 467 -44.49 -16.52 -17.73
N ILE A 468 -44.94 -17.64 -18.25
CA ILE A 468 -44.09 -18.83 -18.47
C ILE A 468 -43.73 -18.86 -19.96
N VAL A 469 -42.43 -19.05 -20.25
CA VAL A 469 -41.99 -19.22 -21.63
C VAL A 469 -42.42 -20.59 -22.14
N ASN A 470 -43.20 -20.61 -23.25
CA ASN A 470 -43.73 -21.85 -23.83
C ASN A 470 -42.62 -22.84 -24.17
N GLY A 471 -42.75 -24.06 -23.63
CA GLY A 471 -41.82 -25.17 -23.87
C GLY A 471 -40.52 -25.12 -23.03
N GLU A 472 -40.36 -24.11 -22.13
CA GLU A 472 -39.21 -23.97 -21.24
C GLU A 472 -39.65 -24.01 -19.77
N ASN A 473 -38.79 -24.53 -18.91
CA ASN A 473 -38.98 -24.55 -17.46
C ASN A 473 -38.63 -23.17 -16.85
N THR A 474 -38.89 -22.09 -17.58
CA THR A 474 -38.51 -20.72 -17.22
C THR A 474 -39.72 -19.82 -17.07
N ALA A 475 -39.92 -19.27 -15.92
CA ALA A 475 -40.85 -18.15 -15.69
C ALA A 475 -40.13 -16.81 -15.90
N LYS A 476 -40.83 -15.85 -16.53
CA LYS A 476 -40.30 -14.49 -16.70
C LYS A 476 -41.20 -13.48 -16.03
N THR A 477 -40.57 -12.55 -15.33
CA THR A 477 -41.20 -11.34 -14.87
C THR A 477 -40.66 -10.16 -15.70
N VAL A 478 -41.54 -9.34 -16.25
CA VAL A 478 -41.15 -8.27 -17.18
C VAL A 478 -41.74 -6.93 -16.71
N CYS A 479 -40.88 -5.97 -16.50
CA CYS A 479 -41.29 -4.57 -16.30
C CYS A 479 -41.02 -3.78 -17.58
N SER A 480 -42.14 -3.38 -18.27
CA SER A 480 -42.07 -2.64 -19.52
C SER A 480 -42.04 -1.14 -19.23
N SER A 481 -40.88 -0.61 -18.91
CA SER A 481 -40.62 0.81 -18.67
C SER A 481 -39.28 1.20 -19.29
N ILE A 482 -39.34 2.16 -20.23
CA ILE A 482 -38.17 2.72 -20.89
C ILE A 482 -37.32 3.43 -19.82
N ARG A 483 -37.92 4.18 -18.92
CA ARG A 483 -37.24 4.96 -17.89
C ARG A 483 -36.51 4.07 -16.89
N LEU A 484 -37.17 3.01 -16.42
CA LEU A 484 -36.52 2.05 -15.55
C LEU A 484 -35.35 1.36 -16.27
N ALA A 485 -35.53 0.98 -17.53
CA ALA A 485 -34.49 0.33 -18.30
C ALA A 485 -33.28 1.27 -18.55
N GLU A 486 -33.52 2.56 -18.86
CA GLU A 486 -32.46 3.58 -18.99
C GLU A 486 -31.72 3.77 -17.65
N TYR A 487 -32.46 3.86 -16.54
CA TYR A 487 -31.89 4.01 -15.22
C TYR A 487 -31.05 2.78 -14.81
N PHE A 488 -31.58 1.59 -15.01
CA PHE A 488 -30.88 0.35 -14.70
C PHE A 488 -29.67 0.14 -15.62
N TYR A 489 -29.79 0.49 -16.89
CA TYR A 489 -28.66 0.47 -17.83
C TYR A 489 -27.52 1.38 -17.39
N LYS A 490 -27.83 2.55 -16.89
CA LYS A 490 -26.83 3.54 -16.48
C LYS A 490 -26.17 3.23 -15.13
N HIS A 491 -26.93 2.75 -14.15
CA HIS A 491 -26.51 2.69 -12.76
C HIS A 491 -26.37 1.28 -12.19
N ILE A 492 -26.90 0.25 -12.85
CA ILE A 492 -26.98 -1.09 -12.27
C ILE A 492 -26.34 -2.15 -13.17
N LYS A 493 -26.86 -2.38 -14.38
CA LYS A 493 -26.39 -3.46 -15.25
C LYS A 493 -26.48 -3.07 -16.72
N GLN A 494 -25.36 -3.07 -17.41
CA GLN A 494 -25.31 -2.94 -18.87
C GLN A 494 -25.15 -4.34 -19.51
N PRO A 495 -25.96 -4.69 -20.51
CA PRO A 495 -25.77 -5.94 -21.24
C PRO A 495 -24.41 -5.97 -21.95
N ASN A 496 -23.74 -7.12 -21.92
CA ASN A 496 -22.47 -7.39 -22.61
C ASN A 496 -21.29 -6.51 -22.18
N THR A 497 -21.35 -5.92 -20.99
CA THR A 497 -20.24 -5.17 -20.37
C THR A 497 -19.79 -5.86 -19.09
N VAL A 498 -18.66 -5.38 -18.54
CA VAL A 498 -18.17 -5.84 -17.23
C VAL A 498 -19.19 -5.49 -16.16
N LEU A 499 -19.60 -6.47 -15.37
CA LEU A 499 -20.51 -6.28 -14.25
C LEU A 499 -19.74 -5.80 -13.03
N GLU A 500 -20.27 -4.81 -12.34
CA GLU A 500 -19.69 -4.24 -11.10
C GLU A 500 -20.75 -4.03 -10.02
N VAL A 501 -20.33 -4.11 -8.76
CA VAL A 501 -21.22 -3.77 -7.63
C VAL A 501 -21.29 -2.24 -7.52
N PRO A 502 -22.49 -1.62 -7.59
CA PRO A 502 -22.61 -0.18 -7.52
C PRO A 502 -22.05 0.41 -6.21
N SER A 503 -21.43 1.58 -6.29
CA SER A 503 -20.83 2.26 -5.14
C SER A 503 -21.83 2.53 -4.00
N PHE A 504 -23.08 2.85 -4.32
CA PHE A 504 -24.12 3.05 -3.31
C PHE A 504 -24.51 1.76 -2.58
N ILE A 505 -24.30 0.57 -3.15
CA ILE A 505 -24.40 -0.71 -2.46
C ILE A 505 -23.16 -0.93 -1.57
N LEU A 506 -21.96 -0.70 -2.10
CA LEU A 506 -20.70 -0.84 -1.35
C LEU A 506 -20.68 0.03 -0.08
N GLN A 507 -21.27 1.22 -0.17
CA GLN A 507 -21.33 2.21 0.91
C GLN A 507 -22.67 2.21 1.66
N GLY A 508 -23.58 1.32 1.30
CA GLY A 508 -24.87 1.12 1.97
C GLY A 508 -24.72 0.55 3.38
N SER A 509 -25.76 0.67 4.18
CA SER A 509 -25.81 0.09 5.53
C SER A 509 -25.60 -1.44 5.50
N THR A 510 -25.42 -2.03 6.69
CA THR A 510 -25.34 -3.49 6.85
C THR A 510 -26.57 -4.17 6.21
N ASP A 511 -27.77 -3.65 6.44
CA ASP A 511 -29.01 -4.21 5.88
C ASP A 511 -29.08 -4.10 4.36
N ILE A 512 -28.60 -2.99 3.80
CA ILE A 512 -28.54 -2.78 2.33
C ILE A 512 -27.62 -3.81 1.68
N ARG A 513 -26.39 -3.99 2.21
CA ARG A 513 -25.45 -4.96 1.68
C ARG A 513 -25.93 -6.41 1.87
N SER A 514 -26.56 -6.69 3.03
CA SER A 514 -27.18 -8.00 3.30
C SER A 514 -28.32 -8.32 2.33
N ALA A 515 -29.19 -7.36 2.09
CA ALA A 515 -30.29 -7.52 1.14
C ALA A 515 -29.81 -7.66 -0.30
N TYR A 516 -28.77 -6.94 -0.70
CA TYR A 516 -28.13 -7.11 -2.00
C TYR A 516 -27.60 -8.54 -2.20
N LEU A 517 -26.87 -9.08 -1.20
CA LEU A 517 -26.38 -10.46 -1.24
C LEU A 517 -27.54 -11.49 -1.22
N ALA A 518 -28.61 -11.19 -0.50
CA ALA A 518 -29.82 -12.00 -0.53
C ALA A 518 -30.45 -12.06 -1.92
N GLY A 519 -30.44 -10.94 -2.66
CA GLY A 519 -30.89 -10.89 -4.07
C GLY A 519 -30.05 -11.77 -4.98
N LEU A 520 -28.71 -11.76 -4.81
CA LEU A 520 -27.80 -12.65 -5.51
C LEU A 520 -28.02 -14.12 -5.13
N MET A 521 -28.25 -14.41 -3.85
CA MET A 521 -28.56 -15.76 -3.40
C MET A 521 -29.87 -16.27 -3.99
N ASP A 522 -30.88 -15.41 -4.06
CA ASP A 522 -32.20 -15.75 -4.57
C ASP A 522 -32.22 -15.94 -6.09
N SER A 523 -31.28 -15.33 -6.83
CA SER A 523 -31.05 -15.60 -8.24
C SER A 523 -30.14 -16.83 -8.43
N ASP A 524 -28.85 -16.63 -8.53
CA ASP A 524 -27.84 -17.64 -8.88
C ASP A 524 -27.47 -18.59 -7.73
N GLY A 525 -27.82 -18.26 -6.49
CA GLY A 525 -27.34 -18.98 -5.32
C GLY A 525 -28.11 -20.26 -4.99
N ALA A 526 -27.52 -21.09 -4.12
CA ALA A 526 -28.10 -22.31 -3.60
C ALA A 526 -27.69 -22.53 -2.13
N VAL A 527 -28.64 -22.40 -1.22
CA VAL A 527 -28.44 -22.54 0.25
C VAL A 527 -28.20 -23.99 0.69
N ASP A 528 -28.68 -24.96 -0.07
CA ASP A 528 -28.59 -26.38 0.25
C ASP A 528 -27.35 -27.08 -0.32
N ASN A 529 -26.54 -26.38 -1.11
CA ASN A 529 -25.25 -26.88 -1.61
C ASN A 529 -24.23 -27.03 -0.48
N ARG A 530 -23.20 -27.82 -0.71
CA ARG A 530 -22.12 -28.06 0.26
C ARG A 530 -20.74 -27.75 -0.38
N PRO A 531 -20.13 -26.61 -0.13
CA PRO A 531 -20.64 -25.44 0.62
C PRO A 531 -21.78 -24.72 -0.13
N PRO A 532 -22.58 -23.91 0.57
CA PRO A 532 -23.60 -23.07 -0.05
C PRO A 532 -22.96 -22.15 -1.11
N HIS A 533 -23.67 -22.02 -2.21
CA HIS A 533 -23.21 -21.24 -3.36
C HIS A 533 -23.93 -19.90 -3.41
N LEU A 534 -23.19 -18.81 -3.54
CA LEU A 534 -23.77 -17.46 -3.57
C LEU A 534 -23.96 -16.94 -4.99
N VAL A 535 -22.91 -16.95 -5.81
CA VAL A 535 -22.94 -16.47 -7.20
C VAL A 535 -21.86 -17.13 -8.05
N THR A 536 -22.15 -17.32 -9.35
CA THR A 536 -21.17 -17.70 -10.38
C THR A 536 -21.14 -16.63 -11.47
N SER A 537 -19.94 -16.17 -11.84
CA SER A 537 -19.77 -15.25 -12.94
C SER A 537 -18.46 -15.51 -13.72
N VAL A 538 -18.43 -15.07 -14.96
CA VAL A 538 -17.21 -14.95 -15.77
C VAL A 538 -16.48 -13.62 -15.49
N TYR A 539 -17.14 -12.68 -14.88
CA TYR A 539 -16.57 -11.38 -14.52
C TYR A 539 -15.82 -11.47 -13.17
N HIS A 540 -14.52 -11.66 -13.25
CA HIS A 540 -13.65 -11.83 -12.08
C HIS A 540 -13.77 -10.69 -11.08
N GLN A 541 -13.72 -9.44 -11.57
CA GLN A 541 -13.81 -8.26 -10.72
C GLN A 541 -15.14 -8.20 -9.96
N PHE A 542 -16.25 -8.51 -10.62
CA PHE A 542 -17.56 -8.56 -9.97
C PHE A 542 -17.58 -9.56 -8.79
N VAL A 543 -17.06 -10.77 -9.00
CA VAL A 543 -17.05 -11.79 -7.94
C VAL A 543 -16.17 -11.37 -6.77
N ARG A 544 -15.04 -10.67 -7.03
CA ARG A 544 -14.19 -10.10 -5.96
C ARG A 544 -14.92 -8.99 -5.19
N GLN A 545 -15.63 -8.10 -5.88
CA GLN A 545 -16.42 -7.06 -5.22
C GLN A 545 -17.55 -7.67 -4.37
N VAL A 546 -18.27 -8.67 -4.88
CA VAL A 546 -19.29 -9.41 -4.09
C VAL A 546 -18.66 -10.10 -2.89
N SER A 547 -17.47 -10.68 -3.05
CA SER A 547 -16.71 -11.27 -1.94
C SER A 547 -16.30 -10.24 -0.90
N ALA A 548 -15.89 -9.02 -1.31
CA ALA A 548 -15.59 -7.93 -0.40
C ALA A 548 -16.85 -7.43 0.34
N VAL A 549 -18.01 -7.38 -0.33
CA VAL A 549 -19.30 -7.08 0.32
C VAL A 549 -19.60 -8.14 1.39
N LEU A 550 -19.42 -9.41 1.10
CA LEU A 550 -19.61 -10.51 2.06
C LEU A 550 -18.63 -10.37 3.24
N SER A 551 -17.35 -10.07 2.96
CA SER A 551 -16.32 -9.85 3.97
C SER A 551 -16.65 -8.66 4.88
N SER A 552 -17.26 -7.60 4.34
CA SER A 552 -17.69 -6.43 5.12
C SER A 552 -18.85 -6.70 6.09
N LEU A 553 -19.50 -7.85 5.95
CA LEU A 553 -20.47 -8.41 6.90
C LEU A 553 -19.81 -9.41 7.86
N GLY A 554 -18.49 -9.51 7.82
CA GLY A 554 -17.72 -10.43 8.66
C GLY A 554 -17.85 -11.89 8.24
N ILE A 555 -18.16 -12.17 6.97
CA ILE A 555 -18.27 -13.52 6.42
C ILE A 555 -17.21 -13.70 5.35
N ALA A 556 -16.22 -14.54 5.61
CA ALA A 556 -15.21 -14.88 4.62
C ALA A 556 -15.76 -15.88 3.59
N GLY A 557 -16.05 -15.43 2.38
CA GLY A 557 -16.42 -16.27 1.27
C GLY A 557 -15.21 -16.97 0.65
N ARG A 558 -15.45 -18.03 -0.12
CA ARG A 558 -14.43 -18.74 -0.88
C ARG A 558 -14.69 -18.62 -2.37
N ILE A 559 -13.72 -18.07 -3.10
CA ILE A 559 -13.75 -18.03 -4.56
C ILE A 559 -13.07 -19.28 -5.11
N VAL A 560 -13.78 -20.03 -5.94
CA VAL A 560 -13.27 -21.23 -6.63
C VAL A 560 -13.24 -20.94 -8.12
N ILE A 561 -12.04 -21.02 -8.71
CA ILE A 561 -11.82 -20.79 -10.13
C ILE A 561 -12.01 -22.12 -10.87
N THR A 562 -12.96 -22.16 -11.80
CA THR A 562 -13.16 -23.30 -12.70
C THR A 562 -12.66 -22.92 -14.08
N ARG A 563 -11.50 -23.48 -14.47
CA ARG A 563 -10.93 -23.28 -15.80
C ARG A 563 -11.49 -24.35 -16.75
N PRO A 564 -12.11 -23.96 -17.87
CA PRO A 564 -12.63 -24.92 -18.83
C PRO A 564 -11.48 -25.64 -19.54
N LYS A 565 -11.75 -26.88 -19.98
CA LYS A 565 -10.80 -27.67 -20.79
C LYS A 565 -10.67 -27.18 -22.23
N GLU A 566 -11.66 -26.47 -22.71
CA GLU A 566 -11.76 -25.98 -24.09
C GLU A 566 -11.19 -24.56 -24.17
N GLN A 567 -10.32 -24.26 -25.13
CA GLN A 567 -9.59 -23.01 -25.28
C GLN A 567 -10.48 -21.77 -25.51
N ASN A 568 -11.73 -21.94 -25.95
CA ASN A 568 -12.65 -20.84 -26.29
C ASN A 568 -13.59 -20.44 -25.15
N TRP A 569 -13.55 -21.11 -24.00
CA TRP A 569 -14.43 -20.82 -22.89
C TRP A 569 -13.72 -20.01 -21.81
N GLN A 570 -14.42 -19.02 -21.25
CA GLN A 570 -13.88 -18.19 -20.18
C GLN A 570 -13.87 -18.95 -18.85
N ALA A 571 -12.93 -18.62 -17.97
CA ALA A 571 -12.92 -19.12 -16.61
C ALA A 571 -14.18 -18.66 -15.87
N LYS A 572 -14.72 -19.51 -14.99
CA LYS A 572 -15.84 -19.20 -14.11
C LYS A 572 -15.33 -19.04 -12.68
N TYR A 573 -15.83 -18.01 -12.03
CA TYR A 573 -15.53 -17.71 -10.64
C TYR A 573 -16.77 -17.99 -9.80
N ASN A 574 -16.65 -18.94 -8.88
CA ASN A 574 -17.75 -19.38 -8.01
C ASN A 574 -17.50 -18.89 -6.60
N LEU A 575 -18.36 -18.04 -6.06
CA LEU A 575 -18.29 -17.61 -4.66
C LEU A 575 -19.19 -18.50 -3.80
N THR A 576 -18.59 -19.12 -2.80
CA THR A 576 -19.26 -20.00 -1.85
C THR A 576 -19.08 -19.53 -0.42
N ILE A 577 -19.95 -19.98 0.49
CA ILE A 577 -19.93 -19.67 1.93
C ILE A 577 -19.53 -20.92 2.70
N PRO A 578 -18.22 -21.13 2.99
CA PRO A 578 -17.74 -22.36 3.63
C PRO A 578 -17.96 -22.41 5.14
N ALA A 579 -18.24 -21.27 5.77
CA ALA A 579 -18.26 -21.11 7.23
C ALA A 579 -19.19 -19.97 7.68
N LEU A 580 -19.37 -19.80 9.00
CA LEU A 580 -20.11 -18.67 9.60
C LEU A 580 -21.59 -18.62 9.17
N LYS A 581 -22.25 -19.78 9.13
CA LYS A 581 -23.66 -19.89 8.75
C LYS A 581 -24.57 -19.08 9.68
N GLU A 582 -24.26 -19.02 10.97
CA GLU A 582 -25.04 -18.26 11.96
C GLU A 582 -25.07 -16.78 11.59
N ARG A 583 -23.95 -16.25 11.14
CA ARG A 583 -23.83 -14.86 10.70
C ARG A 583 -24.57 -14.62 9.39
N TYR A 584 -24.46 -15.56 8.44
CA TYR A 584 -25.29 -15.53 7.22
C TYR A 584 -26.77 -15.52 7.56
N ASN A 585 -27.23 -16.44 8.43
CA ASN A 585 -28.62 -16.55 8.81
C ASN A 585 -29.13 -15.30 9.53
N ALA A 586 -28.32 -14.71 10.40
CA ALA A 586 -28.67 -13.49 11.12
C ALA A 586 -28.76 -12.24 10.24
N LEU A 587 -27.90 -12.13 9.22
CA LEU A 587 -27.78 -10.88 8.43
C LEU A 587 -28.43 -10.99 7.06
N ILE A 588 -28.24 -12.09 6.34
CA ILE A 588 -28.60 -12.20 4.93
C ILE A 588 -29.92 -12.96 4.73
N ALA A 589 -30.10 -14.08 5.44
CA ALA A 589 -31.25 -14.96 5.25
C ALA A 589 -32.61 -14.27 5.53
N GLN A 590 -32.65 -13.28 6.42
CA GLN A 590 -33.86 -12.49 6.69
C GLN A 590 -34.37 -11.71 5.46
N HIS A 591 -33.50 -11.43 4.51
CA HIS A 591 -33.81 -10.76 3.26
C HIS A 591 -33.97 -11.72 2.07
N SER A 592 -33.65 -13.01 2.24
CA SER A 592 -33.67 -14.01 1.16
C SER A 592 -34.99 -14.80 1.14
N VAL A 593 -35.51 -15.04 -0.04
CA VAL A 593 -36.66 -15.93 -0.26
C VAL A 593 -36.27 -17.41 -0.10
N LYS A 594 -35.03 -17.77 -0.49
CA LYS A 594 -34.46 -19.12 -0.29
C LYS A 594 -34.14 -19.41 1.18
N GLY A 595 -34.00 -18.35 2.00
CA GLY A 595 -33.93 -18.43 3.45
C GLY A 595 -32.58 -18.89 3.99
N GLU A 596 -32.62 -19.66 5.07
CA GLU A 596 -31.47 -20.01 5.91
C GLU A 596 -30.62 -21.16 5.33
N ILE A 597 -29.33 -21.12 5.61
CA ILE A 597 -28.43 -22.27 5.49
C ILE A 597 -28.71 -23.21 6.65
N ARG A 598 -29.35 -24.35 6.37
CA ARG A 598 -29.88 -25.29 7.39
C ARG A 598 -28.82 -26.23 7.95
N GLN A 599 -27.76 -26.53 7.20
CA GLN A 599 -26.78 -27.56 7.57
C GLN A 599 -25.54 -26.93 8.26
N GLY A 600 -25.00 -27.65 9.25
CA GLY A 600 -23.72 -27.31 9.85
C GLY A 600 -22.60 -27.33 8.81
N LEU A 601 -21.95 -26.18 8.61
CA LEU A 601 -20.80 -26.06 7.73
C LEU A 601 -19.54 -26.44 8.50
N LYS A 602 -18.71 -27.30 7.92
CA LYS A 602 -17.37 -27.52 8.43
C LYS A 602 -16.52 -26.32 8.02
N MET A 603 -15.74 -25.78 8.95
CA MET A 603 -14.76 -24.74 8.70
C MET A 603 -13.61 -25.26 7.83
N TYR A 604 -13.77 -25.26 6.53
CA TYR A 604 -12.68 -25.63 5.63
C TYR A 604 -11.72 -24.44 5.43
N GLY A 605 -10.50 -24.59 5.96
CA GLY A 605 -9.42 -23.64 5.70
C GLY A 605 -9.20 -22.55 6.74
N PHE A 606 -10.04 -22.48 7.77
CA PHE A 606 -9.87 -21.55 8.89
C PHE A 606 -9.38 -22.28 10.15
N THR A 607 -8.35 -23.12 9.99
CA THR A 607 -7.77 -23.89 11.10
C THR A 607 -6.30 -23.53 11.27
N ILE A 608 -5.87 -23.39 12.51
CA ILE A 608 -4.46 -23.29 12.85
C ILE A 608 -3.85 -24.69 12.78
N ALA A 609 -2.67 -24.81 12.11
CA ALA A 609 -1.96 -26.08 12.05
C ALA A 609 -1.59 -26.56 13.45
N GLY A 610 -1.76 -27.87 13.69
CA GLY A 610 -1.46 -28.45 15.00
C GLY A 610 -0.01 -28.26 15.47
N GLU A 611 0.92 -28.05 14.56
CA GLU A 611 2.31 -27.67 14.88
C GLU A 611 2.37 -26.29 15.54
N MET A 612 1.71 -25.28 14.98
CA MET A 612 1.66 -23.93 15.55
C MET A 612 1.00 -23.94 16.93
N MET A 613 -0.05 -24.76 17.12
CA MET A 613 -0.68 -24.92 18.44
C MET A 613 0.27 -25.52 19.46
N ARG A 614 1.05 -26.53 19.08
CA ARG A 614 2.01 -27.17 19.97
C ARG A 614 3.20 -26.27 20.33
N GLU A 615 3.59 -25.38 19.44
CA GLU A 615 4.62 -24.37 19.72
C GLU A 615 4.13 -23.27 20.66
N ALA A 616 2.85 -22.88 20.55
CA ALA A 616 2.28 -21.76 21.29
C ALA A 616 1.72 -22.15 22.66
N TYR A 617 1.24 -23.39 22.83
CA TYR A 617 0.53 -23.84 24.03
C TYR A 617 1.06 -25.17 24.56
N THR A 618 1.05 -25.30 25.88
CA THR A 618 1.29 -26.56 26.56
C THR A 618 0.13 -27.52 26.33
N TYR A 619 0.38 -28.82 26.54
CA TYR A 619 -0.68 -29.85 26.44
C TYR A 619 -1.84 -29.60 27.42
N SER A 620 -1.56 -29.07 28.61
CA SER A 620 -2.59 -28.72 29.58
C SER A 620 -3.47 -27.57 29.05
N GLU A 621 -2.86 -26.50 28.60
CA GLU A 621 -3.59 -25.34 28.03
C GLU A 621 -4.44 -25.74 26.81
N MET A 622 -3.90 -26.57 25.92
CA MET A 622 -4.68 -27.07 24.79
C MET A 622 -5.89 -27.93 25.22
N ARG A 623 -5.72 -28.76 26.25
CA ARG A 623 -6.81 -29.56 26.82
C ARG A 623 -7.88 -28.70 27.48
N ASP A 624 -7.47 -27.65 28.20
CA ASP A 624 -8.35 -26.73 28.88
C ASP A 624 -9.15 -25.89 27.87
N MET A 625 -8.57 -25.59 26.67
CA MET A 625 -9.27 -25.04 25.52
C MET A 625 -10.14 -26.07 24.78
N GLY A 626 -10.23 -27.32 25.25
CA GLY A 626 -11.09 -28.36 24.67
C GLY A 626 -10.53 -29.10 23.46
N PHE A 627 -9.21 -28.99 23.20
CA PHE A 627 -8.57 -29.79 22.15
C PHE A 627 -8.28 -31.21 22.64
N GLN A 628 -8.89 -32.20 22.00
CA GLN A 628 -8.73 -33.61 22.33
C GLN A 628 -7.65 -34.29 21.51
N GLY A 629 -6.57 -34.73 22.16
CA GLY A 629 -5.63 -35.76 21.68
C GLY A 629 -4.70 -35.37 20.53
N SER A 630 -3.67 -36.15 20.34
CA SER A 630 -2.59 -35.99 19.35
C SER A 630 -3.01 -36.17 17.87
N ARG A 631 -4.26 -36.44 17.58
CA ARG A 631 -4.80 -36.62 16.22
C ARG A 631 -5.54 -35.40 15.65
N SER A 632 -5.82 -34.40 16.45
CA SER A 632 -6.45 -33.17 15.99
C SER A 632 -5.40 -32.24 15.41
N GLY A 633 -4.82 -32.58 14.27
CA GLY A 633 -3.96 -31.69 13.51
C GLY A 633 -4.65 -30.39 13.02
N ASN A 634 -5.97 -30.28 13.28
CA ASN A 634 -6.81 -29.16 12.89
C ASN A 634 -7.56 -28.65 14.12
N SER A 635 -7.11 -27.55 14.69
CA SER A 635 -7.82 -26.82 15.72
C SER A 635 -8.81 -25.84 15.09
N ASN A 636 -9.99 -25.73 15.67
CA ASN A 636 -11.02 -24.80 15.20
C ASN A 636 -10.74 -23.40 15.72
N TYR A 637 -10.33 -22.49 14.83
CA TYR A 637 -9.94 -21.12 15.18
C TYR A 637 -11.11 -20.28 15.71
N GLU A 638 -12.36 -20.55 15.29
CA GLU A 638 -13.53 -19.87 15.85
C GLU A 638 -13.66 -20.11 17.35
N ARG A 639 -13.41 -21.33 17.78
CA ARG A 639 -13.45 -21.66 19.21
C ARG A 639 -12.33 -20.93 19.97
N TYR A 640 -11.13 -20.86 19.35
CA TYR A 640 -10.01 -20.12 19.90
C TYR A 640 -10.33 -18.61 20.03
N ILE A 641 -10.94 -17.98 19.01
CA ILE A 641 -11.34 -16.57 19.07
C ILE A 641 -12.44 -16.35 20.12
N ALA A 642 -13.41 -17.25 20.21
CA ALA A 642 -14.50 -17.14 21.19
C ALA A 642 -14.03 -17.23 22.64
N GLU A 643 -12.94 -17.92 22.90
CA GLU A 643 -12.37 -18.16 24.24
C GLU A 643 -11.19 -17.23 24.58
N SER A 644 -10.61 -16.55 23.58
CA SER A 644 -9.54 -15.56 23.77
C SER A 644 -10.05 -14.18 23.37
N ASP A 645 -9.85 -13.17 24.20
CA ASP A 645 -10.10 -11.75 23.86
C ASP A 645 -9.17 -11.22 22.73
N VAL A 646 -8.54 -12.11 21.96
CA VAL A 646 -7.53 -11.80 20.97
C VAL A 646 -8.11 -11.80 19.57
N SER A 647 -7.95 -10.73 18.90
CA SER A 647 -8.17 -10.36 17.47
C SER A 647 -9.45 -10.91 16.79
N MET A 648 -10.21 -9.98 16.25
CA MET A 648 -11.39 -10.25 15.42
C MET A 648 -11.06 -10.71 13.98
N ASP A 649 -9.87 -11.25 13.75
CA ASP A 649 -9.41 -11.67 12.43
C ASP A 649 -9.26 -13.19 12.37
N ILE A 650 -9.61 -13.77 11.23
CA ILE A 650 -9.42 -15.20 10.98
C ILE A 650 -8.25 -15.44 10.03
N PRO A 651 -7.48 -16.53 10.22
CA PRO A 651 -6.40 -16.86 9.32
C PRO A 651 -6.91 -17.55 8.06
N VAL A 652 -6.52 -17.03 6.90
CA VAL A 652 -6.87 -17.54 5.57
C VAL A 652 -5.63 -18.06 4.87
N SER A 653 -5.60 -19.34 4.51
CA SER A 653 -4.42 -19.97 3.93
C SER A 653 -4.17 -19.53 2.49
N VAL A 654 -2.93 -19.16 2.21
CA VAL A 654 -2.40 -18.91 0.86
C VAL A 654 -2.28 -20.23 0.11
N LYS A 655 -2.71 -20.26 -1.13
CA LYS A 655 -2.57 -21.40 -2.07
C LYS A 655 -1.43 -21.19 -3.06
N GLY A 656 -1.14 -19.94 -3.37
CA GLY A 656 -0.12 -19.56 -4.32
C GLY A 656 -0.32 -18.13 -4.80
N LEU A 657 0.44 -17.77 -5.81
CA LEU A 657 0.31 -16.50 -6.53
C LEU A 657 -0.40 -16.77 -7.87
N GLY A 658 -1.46 -16.02 -8.14
CA GLY A 658 -2.31 -16.14 -9.32
C GLY A 658 -1.85 -15.27 -10.49
N SER A 659 -2.79 -14.60 -11.15
CA SER A 659 -2.52 -13.73 -12.30
C SER A 659 -1.78 -12.44 -11.91
N GLN A 660 -1.12 -11.85 -12.90
CA GLN A 660 -0.48 -10.54 -12.82
C GLN A 660 -1.18 -9.59 -13.77
N ASP A 661 -1.47 -8.37 -13.27
CA ASP A 661 -2.08 -7.31 -14.05
C ASP A 661 -1.23 -6.03 -13.93
N TYR A 662 -1.23 -5.20 -14.97
CA TYR A 662 -0.57 -3.90 -14.95
C TYR A 662 -1.63 -2.80 -14.89
N VAL A 663 -1.84 -2.23 -13.70
CA VAL A 663 -2.95 -1.34 -13.39
C VAL A 663 -2.49 -0.08 -12.64
N GLN A 664 -3.34 0.92 -12.63
CA GLN A 664 -3.16 2.11 -11.79
C GLN A 664 -3.19 1.71 -10.31
N THR A 665 -2.26 2.26 -9.52
CA THR A 665 -2.08 1.87 -8.12
C THR A 665 -2.03 3.07 -7.19
N TYR A 666 -2.49 2.84 -5.96
CA TYR A 666 -2.52 3.82 -4.90
C TYR A 666 -2.02 3.24 -3.58
N ASP A 667 -1.54 4.13 -2.72
CA ASP A 667 -1.28 3.85 -1.31
C ASP A 667 -1.93 4.95 -0.46
N ILE A 668 -2.29 4.63 0.77
CA ILE A 668 -2.80 5.59 1.74
C ILE A 668 -1.99 5.51 3.03
N GLU A 669 -1.78 6.66 3.64
CA GLU A 669 -1.20 6.75 4.96
C GLU A 669 -2.30 6.87 6.00
N VAL A 670 -2.23 6.03 7.02
CA VAL A 670 -3.26 5.92 8.06
C VAL A 670 -2.68 6.32 9.41
N GLU A 671 -3.44 7.14 10.14
CA GLU A 671 -3.11 7.64 11.45
C GLU A 671 -2.82 6.50 12.45
N GLU A 672 -1.76 6.64 13.25
CA GLU A 672 -1.33 5.75 14.33
C GLU A 672 -1.11 4.28 13.95
N ALA A 673 -1.97 3.69 13.15
CA ALA A 673 -1.97 2.25 12.91
C ALA A 673 -0.92 1.81 11.88
N HIS A 674 -0.52 2.70 10.96
CA HIS A 674 0.36 2.38 9.81
C HIS A 674 -0.06 1.14 9.02
N CYS A 675 -1.31 0.73 9.17
CA CYS A 675 -1.95 -0.39 8.50
C CYS A 675 -3.46 -0.18 8.43
N PHE A 676 -4.11 -0.87 7.54
CA PHE A 676 -5.56 -0.76 7.33
C PHE A 676 -6.10 -2.01 6.65
N TYR A 677 -7.42 -2.20 6.70
CA TYR A 677 -8.07 -3.31 6.01
C TYR A 677 -8.48 -2.92 4.59
N CYS A 678 -8.09 -3.77 3.65
CA CYS A 678 -8.44 -3.66 2.24
C CYS A 678 -8.78 -5.04 1.68
N ASP A 679 -9.87 -5.16 0.90
CA ASP A 679 -10.42 -6.43 0.41
C ASP A 679 -10.60 -7.49 1.53
N GLY A 680 -10.80 -7.03 2.77
CA GLY A 680 -10.89 -7.86 3.97
C GLY A 680 -9.56 -8.18 4.65
N TYR A 681 -8.40 -7.83 4.09
CA TYR A 681 -7.07 -8.18 4.62
C TYR A 681 -6.34 -6.98 5.22
N LEU A 682 -5.54 -7.26 6.26
CA LEU A 682 -4.70 -6.25 6.91
C LEU A 682 -3.43 -5.99 6.11
N THR A 683 -3.18 -4.73 5.75
CA THR A 683 -2.06 -4.25 4.92
C THR A 683 -1.27 -3.13 5.60
N HIS A 684 -0.01 -2.88 5.18
CA HIS A 684 0.92 -1.94 5.84
C HIS A 684 1.44 -0.83 4.92
N ASN A 685 1.82 0.36 5.48
CA ASN A 685 2.45 1.49 4.77
C ASN A 685 3.97 1.67 5.09
N SER A 686 4.70 2.68 4.54
CA SER A 686 6.17 2.78 4.56
C SER A 686 6.71 4.15 5.03
N ALA A 687 7.88 4.20 5.78
CA ALA A 687 8.52 5.45 6.25
C ALA A 687 10.07 5.37 6.32
N GLY A 688 10.76 6.53 6.39
CA GLY A 688 12.20 6.70 6.63
C GLY A 688 12.58 6.67 8.13
N MET A 689 13.82 7.06 8.51
CA MET A 689 14.27 7.09 9.92
C MET A 689 15.06 8.36 10.28
N ARG A 690 14.81 8.92 11.49
CA ARG A 690 15.58 10.01 12.10
C ARG A 690 16.02 9.61 13.51
N GLN A 691 17.24 10.00 13.88
CA GLN A 691 17.88 9.63 15.15
C GLN A 691 18.09 10.87 16.02
N PHE A 692 17.52 10.84 17.21
CA PHE A 692 17.64 11.88 18.24
C PHE A 692 18.33 11.28 19.47
N SER A 693 19.09 12.11 20.21
CA SER A 693 19.58 11.69 21.53
C SER A 693 18.41 11.41 22.47
N SER A 694 18.57 10.38 23.33
CA SER A 694 17.59 10.11 24.38
C SER A 694 17.45 11.26 25.39
N GLU A 695 18.44 12.14 25.48
CA GLU A 695 18.47 13.33 26.34
C GLU A 695 17.90 14.56 25.65
N ASP A 696 17.66 14.50 24.35
CA ASP A 696 17.02 15.59 23.60
C ASP A 696 15.51 15.61 23.89
N THR A 697 15.11 16.50 24.79
CA THR A 697 13.72 16.64 25.21
C THR A 697 12.79 17.11 24.09
N LEU A 698 13.28 17.89 23.12
CA LEU A 698 12.50 18.34 21.96
C LEU A 698 12.36 17.23 20.93
N GLY A 699 13.47 16.58 20.55
CA GLY A 699 13.47 15.50 19.56
C GLY A 699 12.68 14.28 20.02
N SER A 700 12.74 13.95 21.34
CA SER A 700 12.04 12.80 21.90
C SER A 700 10.51 12.93 21.88
N VAL A 701 9.99 14.15 21.83
CA VAL A 701 8.55 14.46 21.80
C VAL A 701 8.11 15.18 20.52
N ALA A 702 8.97 15.26 19.51
CA ALA A 702 8.73 16.04 18.31
C ALA A 702 7.41 15.70 17.59
N LYS A 703 6.97 14.44 17.68
CA LYS A 703 5.69 13.97 17.15
C LYS A 703 4.56 13.95 18.17
N ASP A 704 4.83 14.24 19.44
CA ASP A 704 3.79 14.27 20.46
C ASP A 704 2.87 15.48 20.15
N ASN A 705 1.55 15.28 20.29
CA ASN A 705 0.54 16.28 19.95
C ASN A 705 0.68 16.86 18.52
N LEU A 706 1.19 16.07 17.59
CA LEU A 706 1.23 16.44 16.17
C LEU A 706 -0.19 16.67 15.62
N TRP A 707 -1.17 16.01 16.21
CA TRP A 707 -2.58 16.15 15.95
C TRP A 707 -3.24 17.04 17.00
N GLN A 708 -4.02 18.01 16.55
CA GLN A 708 -4.73 18.97 17.38
C GLN A 708 -6.19 19.06 16.93
N GLN A 709 -7.11 19.30 17.86
CA GLN A 709 -8.49 19.60 17.50
C GLN A 709 -8.61 21.10 17.20
N ASP A 710 -9.29 21.43 16.09
CA ASP A 710 -9.70 22.78 15.80
C ASP A 710 -10.91 23.20 16.68
N GLU A 711 -11.32 24.47 16.61
CA GLU A 711 -12.45 25.01 17.38
C GLU A 711 -13.78 24.28 17.09
N ALA A 712 -13.90 23.63 15.94
CA ALA A 712 -15.07 22.83 15.57
C ALA A 712 -14.96 21.36 16.02
N GLY A 713 -13.88 20.99 16.73
CA GLY A 713 -13.62 19.64 17.23
C GLY A 713 -13.07 18.66 16.20
N ASN A 714 -12.70 19.14 15.00
CA ASN A 714 -12.06 18.31 13.99
C ASN A 714 -10.58 18.17 14.27
N TRP A 715 -10.07 16.95 14.18
CA TRP A 715 -8.64 16.69 14.30
C TRP A 715 -7.90 17.20 13.07
N ARG A 716 -6.90 18.05 13.27
CA ARG A 716 -5.99 18.52 12.23
C ARG A 716 -4.56 18.29 12.66
N ILE A 717 -3.75 17.94 11.67
CA ILE A 717 -2.30 17.90 11.89
C ILE A 717 -1.77 19.34 11.97
N ASP A 718 -0.79 19.53 12.82
CA ASP A 718 -0.05 20.78 12.86
C ASP A 718 0.63 21.02 11.49
N PRO A 719 0.18 22.01 10.70
CA PRO A 719 0.69 22.22 9.35
C PRO A 719 2.16 22.61 9.31
N GLU A 720 2.73 23.07 10.42
CA GLU A 720 4.14 23.41 10.51
C GLU A 720 5.04 22.20 10.77
N ARG A 721 4.47 21.12 11.32
CA ARG A 721 5.19 19.89 11.66
C ARG A 721 4.75 18.68 10.86
N ASP A 722 3.87 18.81 9.87
CA ASP A 722 3.32 17.70 9.12
C ASP A 722 4.39 16.89 8.37
N ALA A 723 5.51 17.51 7.98
CA ALA A 723 6.63 16.83 7.33
C ALA A 723 7.32 15.79 8.24
N LEU A 724 7.22 15.91 9.57
CA LEU A 724 7.77 14.92 10.51
C LEU A 724 7.24 13.50 10.29
N ARG A 725 6.11 13.36 9.60
CA ARG A 725 5.55 12.06 9.22
C ARG A 725 6.40 11.29 8.21
N MET A 726 7.30 11.97 7.50
CA MET A 726 8.11 11.36 6.44
C MET A 726 9.16 10.37 6.98
N ALA A 727 9.39 10.33 8.29
CA ALA A 727 10.40 9.47 8.89
C ALA A 727 9.98 8.93 10.26
N ASN A 728 10.47 7.73 10.60
CA ASN A 728 10.39 7.19 11.96
C ASN A 728 11.42 7.89 12.85
N HIS A 729 11.07 8.13 14.10
CA HIS A 729 11.96 8.71 15.08
C HIS A 729 12.56 7.63 16.00
N THR A 730 13.88 7.64 16.15
CA THR A 730 14.64 6.72 17.00
C THR A 730 15.35 7.49 18.09
N ARG A 731 15.21 7.04 19.35
CA ARG A 731 15.95 7.57 20.49
C ARG A 731 17.27 6.83 20.66
N VAL A 732 18.37 7.55 20.62
CA VAL A 732 19.71 7.01 20.74
C VAL A 732 20.19 7.17 22.18
N PHE A 733 20.41 6.05 22.86
CA PHE A 733 20.98 6.01 24.21
C PHE A 733 22.49 5.84 24.13
N HIS A 734 23.24 6.74 24.76
CA HIS A 734 24.70 6.65 24.86
C HIS A 734 25.16 5.85 26.08
N ARG A 735 24.26 5.49 26.95
CA ARG A 735 24.42 4.50 28.03
C ARG A 735 23.48 3.32 27.77
N LYS A 736 23.67 2.22 28.44
CA LYS A 736 22.70 1.11 28.39
C LYS A 736 21.35 1.62 28.94
N PRO A 737 20.26 1.52 28.19
CA PRO A 737 18.94 1.93 28.68
C PRO A 737 18.52 1.04 29.86
N THR A 738 17.80 1.61 30.79
CA THR A 738 17.19 0.88 31.89
C THR A 738 16.02 0.05 31.41
N GLU A 739 15.62 -0.94 32.19
CA GLU A 739 14.44 -1.76 31.89
C GLU A 739 13.18 -0.90 31.77
N GLN A 740 13.01 0.08 32.66
CA GLN A 740 11.86 1.00 32.61
C GLN A 740 11.85 1.83 31.33
N GLU A 741 12.99 2.36 30.89
CA GLU A 741 13.11 3.11 29.63
C GLU A 741 12.76 2.22 28.41
N CYS A 742 13.16 0.94 28.45
CA CYS A 742 12.78 -0.02 27.43
C CYS A 742 11.26 -0.27 27.43
N VAL A 743 10.67 -0.48 28.61
CA VAL A 743 9.22 -0.67 28.76
C VAL A 743 8.44 0.54 28.27
N ASP A 744 8.87 1.74 28.64
CA ASP A 744 8.20 2.99 28.24
C ASP A 744 8.33 3.22 26.71
N ALA A 745 9.49 2.90 26.14
CA ALA A 745 9.68 2.98 24.69
C ALA A 745 8.80 1.97 23.94
N VAL A 746 8.73 0.72 24.41
CA VAL A 746 7.86 -0.31 23.83
C VAL A 746 6.39 0.08 23.99
N ARG A 747 6.00 0.61 25.15
CA ARG A 747 4.64 1.11 25.39
C ARG A 747 4.30 2.26 24.43
N LYS A 748 5.20 3.24 24.26
CA LYS A 748 5.02 4.34 23.32
C LYS A 748 4.92 3.81 21.88
N GLN A 749 5.79 2.88 21.49
CA GLN A 749 5.76 2.24 20.17
C GLN A 749 4.47 1.45 19.96
N TYR A 750 3.96 0.79 20.99
CA TYR A 750 2.69 0.05 20.92
C TYR A 750 1.50 0.97 20.63
N TYR A 751 1.44 2.14 21.30
CA TYR A 751 0.28 3.04 21.16
C TYR A 751 0.39 4.03 19.99
N SER A 752 1.59 4.42 19.57
CA SER A 752 1.79 5.47 18.55
C SER A 752 2.54 5.00 17.31
N GLY A 753 3.02 3.75 17.30
CA GLY A 753 3.89 3.25 16.22
C GLY A 753 5.29 3.88 16.22
N GLU A 754 5.54 4.83 17.12
CA GLU A 754 6.78 5.58 17.27
C GLU A 754 7.51 5.18 18.57
N GLY A 755 8.82 5.41 18.65
CA GLY A 755 9.55 5.16 19.87
C GLY A 755 10.61 4.07 19.77
N ALA A 756 11.11 3.83 18.57
CA ALA A 756 12.29 2.99 18.39
C ALA A 756 13.44 3.50 19.27
N ILE A 757 14.19 2.56 19.87
CA ILE A 757 15.35 2.84 20.69
C ILE A 757 16.58 2.17 20.11
N GLN A 758 17.73 2.83 20.31
CA GLN A 758 19.03 2.30 19.91
C GLN A 758 20.04 2.56 21.03
N TRP A 759 20.77 1.54 21.42
CA TRP A 759 21.93 1.71 22.29
C TRP A 759 23.18 1.90 21.42
N ALA A 760 23.73 3.12 21.40
CA ALA A 760 24.83 3.51 20.54
C ALA A 760 26.10 2.67 20.77
N GLY A 761 26.46 2.38 22.02
CA GLY A 761 27.65 1.58 22.35
C GLY A 761 27.60 0.17 21.75
N GLU A 762 26.45 -0.50 21.84
CA GLU A 762 26.24 -1.81 21.21
C GLU A 762 26.21 -1.73 19.68
N ALA A 763 25.56 -0.70 19.13
CA ALA A 763 25.48 -0.51 17.68
C ALA A 763 26.88 -0.28 17.08
N ILE A 764 27.71 0.54 17.72
CA ILE A 764 29.10 0.79 17.30
C ILE A 764 29.94 -0.48 17.45
N ALA A 765 29.77 -1.24 18.55
CA ALA A 765 30.47 -2.48 18.73
C ALA A 765 30.17 -3.49 17.64
N ARG A 766 28.92 -3.58 17.21
CA ARG A 766 28.50 -4.48 16.11
C ARG A 766 29.01 -4.02 14.74
N SER A 767 29.07 -2.72 14.50
CA SER A 767 29.58 -2.19 13.24
C SER A 767 31.11 -2.31 13.09
N ASN A 768 31.83 -2.57 14.20
CA ASN A 768 33.26 -2.82 14.24
C ASN A 768 33.58 -4.27 14.67
N ALA A 769 32.77 -5.22 14.25
CA ALA A 769 32.91 -6.63 14.63
C ALA A 769 34.21 -7.27 14.12
N ASP A 770 34.79 -6.74 13.07
CA ASP A 770 36.10 -7.12 12.54
C ASP A 770 37.23 -6.83 13.52
N LEU A 771 37.22 -5.68 14.18
CA LEU A 771 38.18 -5.28 15.23
C LEU A 771 37.78 -5.86 16.58
N LEU A 772 36.50 -5.87 16.91
CA LEU A 772 35.92 -6.35 18.16
C LEU A 772 35.47 -7.83 18.01
N ASN A 773 36.37 -8.67 17.48
CA ASN A 773 36.08 -10.02 17.04
C ASN A 773 36.01 -11.05 18.17
N THR A 774 36.21 -10.67 19.44
CA THR A 774 36.04 -11.51 20.63
C THR A 774 35.07 -10.87 21.63
N ALA A 775 34.46 -11.70 22.48
CA ALA A 775 33.56 -11.23 23.52
C ALA A 775 34.26 -10.24 24.47
N ASP A 776 35.51 -10.52 24.84
CA ASP A 776 36.29 -9.66 25.75
C ASP A 776 36.57 -8.28 25.13
N LYS A 777 37.00 -8.24 23.88
CA LYS A 777 37.24 -6.97 23.19
C LYS A 777 35.96 -6.15 23.08
N LYS A 778 34.84 -6.80 22.75
CA LYS A 778 33.55 -6.15 22.68
C LYS A 778 33.09 -5.63 24.02
N GLN A 779 33.20 -6.42 25.07
CA GLN A 779 32.83 -6.03 26.43
C GLN A 779 33.69 -4.84 26.89
N LYS A 780 34.99 -4.92 26.72
CA LYS A 780 35.92 -3.83 27.05
C LYS A 780 35.59 -2.53 26.30
N PHE A 781 35.26 -2.64 25.01
CA PHE A 781 34.80 -1.49 24.23
C PHE A 781 33.53 -0.85 24.82
N VAL A 782 32.52 -1.67 25.13
CA VAL A 782 31.26 -1.19 25.69
C VAL A 782 31.45 -0.54 27.07
N GLU A 783 32.31 -1.09 27.90
CA GLU A 783 32.68 -0.55 29.21
C GLU A 783 33.38 0.82 29.05
N LEU A 784 34.36 0.91 28.14
CA LEU A 784 35.07 2.17 27.86
C LEU A 784 34.10 3.22 27.26
N TYR A 785 33.18 2.79 26.40
CA TYR A 785 32.18 3.67 25.80
C TYR A 785 31.22 4.25 26.85
N SER A 786 30.86 3.45 27.85
CA SER A 786 30.02 3.90 28.97
C SER A 786 30.74 4.89 29.89
N GLN A 787 32.10 4.86 29.93
CA GLN A 787 32.89 5.81 30.67
C GLN A 787 33.18 7.09 29.89
N SER A 788 33.63 6.93 28.65
CA SER A 788 33.94 8.02 27.73
C SER A 788 33.99 7.53 26.29
N ARG A 789 33.33 8.29 25.41
CA ARG A 789 33.37 8.03 23.96
C ARG A 789 34.79 8.13 23.40
N ASP A 790 35.60 9.00 23.93
CA ASP A 790 36.98 9.17 23.46
C ASP A 790 37.88 8.04 23.86
N LEU A 791 37.70 7.48 25.06
CA LEU A 791 38.40 6.24 25.48
C LEU A 791 38.04 5.07 24.57
N ALA A 792 36.76 4.92 24.21
CA ALA A 792 36.33 3.88 23.30
C ALA A 792 36.89 4.07 21.87
N LYS A 793 36.91 5.31 21.37
CA LYS A 793 37.53 5.64 20.08
C LYS A 793 39.02 5.32 20.05
N GLU A 794 39.72 5.69 21.13
CA GLU A 794 41.14 5.41 21.22
C GLU A 794 41.41 3.90 21.28
N TYR A 795 40.60 3.16 21.97
CA TYR A 795 40.68 1.68 21.98
C TYR A 795 40.49 1.08 20.58
N LEU A 796 39.49 1.57 19.80
CA LEU A 796 39.33 1.14 18.41
C LEU A 796 40.53 1.52 17.53
N ARG A 797 41.15 2.70 17.74
CA ARG A 797 42.36 3.10 17.02
C ARG A 797 43.52 2.17 17.32
N GLN A 798 43.70 1.79 18.57
CA GLN A 798 44.73 0.83 18.96
C GLN A 798 44.55 -0.52 18.31
N LEU A 799 43.30 -1.05 18.32
CA LEU A 799 42.97 -2.30 17.64
C LEU A 799 43.16 -2.24 16.12
N LEU A 800 42.85 -1.10 15.51
CA LEU A 800 43.06 -0.89 14.09
C LEU A 800 44.57 -0.88 13.72
N LEU A 801 45.39 -0.22 14.53
CA LEU A 801 46.84 -0.20 14.36
C LEU A 801 47.42 -1.62 14.52
N GLU A 802 46.98 -2.38 15.54
CA GLU A 802 47.40 -3.78 15.74
C GLU A 802 47.00 -4.67 14.55
N HIS A 803 45.83 -4.42 13.98
CA HIS A 803 45.32 -5.14 12.80
C HIS A 803 46.16 -4.86 11.56
N HIS A 804 46.58 -3.62 11.34
CA HIS A 804 47.43 -3.24 10.20
C HIS A 804 48.90 -3.64 10.37
N THR A 805 49.38 -3.83 11.61
CA THR A 805 50.76 -4.33 11.84
C THR A 805 50.86 -5.83 11.75
N ASN A 806 49.77 -6.57 11.87
CA ASN A 806 49.71 -8.04 11.82
C ASN A 806 49.20 -8.57 10.47
N SER A 807 48.77 -7.70 9.56
CA SER A 807 48.36 -7.99 8.16
C SER A 807 49.48 -7.54 7.19
#